data_52bbf6792bb4ce8ee47f651bd8028194
#
_entry.id   52bbf6792bb4ce8ee47f651bd8028194
#
_cell.length_a   1.000
_cell.length_b   1.000
_cell.length_c   1.000
_cell.angle_alpha   90.00
_cell.angle_beta   90.00
_cell.angle_gamma   90.00
#
_symmetry.space_group_name_H-M   'P 1'
#
loop_
_entity.id
_entity.type
_entity.pdbx_description
1 polymer ?
#
loop_
_entity_poly.entity_id
_entity_poly.type
_entity_poly.pdbx_seq_one_letter_code
_entity_poly.pdbx_strand_id
1 'polypeptide(L)'
;MSLLSIKQTAMIGVAILMTMAHCTRTPEWQAKNEELITKYDLTKRELSGVPEPSIESDLGPGAVTNLESLPQVQLHPDVRARISWGTGVMLSILDLAPNAEIPEEVLPADRFVFVLEGSIRHLVNGSPVTMISREREEPDGVHGATPRTDFVYLEEGTKSAVVAGDSGAKLLELYSPQRLDYLQKAGVQELPNSVPRLKNTADANVVPGKVYDLYEMQRTELSSGAYGIILSAKQMQLGFVSIEPGAIVPPHIHPEEQLEIVLRGDGRAIILDEKQDVKPNDLVRIPSNMVHGAEAGGVGYDALSIFWPPRPDHQEMAKAATQAFRAIIPEGAQVELVADGKKTKPELHFTEGPKWVNGKLYFSNMYFDKDFNADPKRSSTVELDPSTGRYRNIIEGQMQANGMYPYKNGNLLVCDMMGHRIVEMTTTGKVVRVVVNSYDGKPIDGPNDIVVDAKGGFYFTDPQFTMEPEKFQSGRGVYYVSNDGKVTRLLEPNAFAMPNGIVLSPDGKTLYINNCYDDESWYPVNSDKDNHIWAYDVNPDGTISNGRKFATLLLTENVLKRKGRSSGADGMTIDKAGNLYVATFYGVQIFNPKGEFVGIINLPSFPVNLCFGDDDMKTLYIVSLSKVYRIRTNMEGFVQYL
;
A
#
# COMPACT_ATOMS: atom_id res chain seq x y z
N MET A 1 58.94 -2.90 -64.65
CA MET A 1 58.60 -4.35 -64.73
C MET A 1 57.48 -4.54 -63.74
N SER A 2 56.43 -4.59 -64.26
CA SER A 2 55.24 -5.37 -64.63
C SER A 2 54.31 -5.49 -63.45
N LEU A 3 53.17 -5.07 -63.55
CA LEU A 3 51.95 -5.18 -64.29
C LEU A 3 50.79 -5.11 -63.31
N LEU A 4 50.11 -3.99 -63.29
CA LEU A 4 48.77 -3.89 -62.77
C LEU A 4 47.83 -4.74 -63.63
N SER A 5 46.96 -5.47 -63.00
CA SER A 5 45.78 -6.03 -63.61
C SER A 5 44.53 -5.57 -62.84
N ILE A 6 43.84 -4.65 -63.43
CA ILE A 6 42.49 -4.23 -63.07
C ILE A 6 41.54 -5.34 -63.53
N LYS A 7 40.81 -5.93 -62.64
CA LYS A 7 39.56 -6.65 -62.95
C LYS A 7 38.39 -5.83 -62.48
N GLN A 8 37.76 -5.13 -63.40
CA GLN A 8 36.37 -4.70 -63.29
C GLN A 8 35.49 -5.96 -63.31
N THR A 9 34.84 -6.25 -62.23
CA THR A 9 33.74 -7.22 -62.22
C THR A 9 32.43 -6.42 -62.29
N ALA A 10 31.74 -6.58 -63.41
CA ALA A 10 30.41 -6.05 -63.64
C ALA A 10 29.46 -6.59 -62.59
N MET A 11 28.81 -5.69 -61.84
CA MET A 11 27.63 -6.00 -61.08
C MET A 11 26.46 -6.26 -62.03
N ILE A 12 26.15 -7.50 -62.27
CA ILE A 12 24.87 -7.90 -62.85
C ILE A 12 23.84 -7.75 -61.77
N GLY A 13 22.99 -6.73 -61.91
CA GLY A 13 21.81 -6.54 -61.08
C GLY A 13 20.83 -7.69 -61.32
N VAL A 14 20.80 -8.63 -60.44
CA VAL A 14 19.69 -9.58 -60.33
C VAL A 14 18.60 -8.81 -59.53
N ALA A 15 17.72 -8.17 -60.25
CA ALA A 15 16.42 -7.76 -59.70
C ALA A 15 15.65 -9.06 -59.39
N ILE A 16 15.78 -9.52 -58.16
CA ILE A 16 14.84 -10.51 -57.62
C ILE A 16 13.53 -9.75 -57.46
N LEU A 17 12.62 -9.95 -58.39
CA LEU A 17 11.21 -9.71 -58.17
C LEU A 17 10.81 -10.66 -57.01
N MET A 18 10.88 -10.16 -55.80
CA MET A 18 10.11 -10.73 -54.70
C MET A 18 8.64 -10.42 -55.03
N THR A 19 7.99 -11.33 -55.72
CA THR A 19 6.55 -11.45 -55.64
C THR A 19 6.24 -11.57 -54.18
N MET A 20 5.64 -10.53 -53.60
CA MET A 20 5.02 -10.57 -52.31
C MET A 20 3.88 -11.60 -52.33
N ALA A 21 4.23 -12.87 -52.18
CA ALA A 21 3.33 -13.83 -51.61
C ALA A 21 3.23 -13.39 -50.15
N HIS A 22 2.16 -12.69 -49.79
CA HIS A 22 1.73 -12.57 -48.40
C HIS A 22 1.40 -13.98 -47.90
N CYS A 23 2.43 -14.80 -47.65
CA CYS A 23 2.35 -15.91 -46.75
C CYS A 23 2.29 -15.27 -45.36
N THR A 24 1.10 -15.04 -44.87
CA THR A 24 0.81 -14.74 -43.47
C THR A 24 1.21 -15.96 -42.64
N ARG A 25 2.55 -16.16 -42.43
CA ARG A 25 2.98 -17.03 -41.33
C ARG A 25 2.55 -16.32 -40.06
N THR A 26 1.57 -16.90 -39.38
CA THR A 26 1.23 -16.52 -38.02
C THR A 26 2.54 -16.47 -37.22
N PRO A 27 2.87 -15.36 -36.55
CA PRO A 27 4.07 -15.29 -35.73
C PRO A 27 4.16 -16.50 -34.79
N GLU A 28 5.35 -16.99 -34.56
CA GLU A 28 5.58 -18.24 -33.79
C GLU A 28 4.93 -18.21 -32.40
N TRP A 29 4.92 -17.04 -31.75
CA TRP A 29 4.26 -16.84 -30.46
C TRP A 29 2.74 -17.01 -30.52
N GLN A 30 2.09 -16.64 -31.63
CA GLN A 30 0.62 -16.77 -31.76
C GLN A 30 0.19 -18.23 -31.80
N ALA A 31 0.94 -19.10 -32.49
CA ALA A 31 0.65 -20.52 -32.53
C ALA A 31 0.76 -21.15 -31.13
N LYS A 32 1.79 -20.80 -30.36
CA LYS A 32 1.96 -21.22 -28.98
C LYS A 32 0.85 -20.69 -28.07
N ASN A 33 0.44 -19.46 -28.30
CA ASN A 33 -0.64 -18.81 -27.55
C ASN A 33 -2.00 -19.55 -27.70
N GLU A 34 -2.34 -19.98 -28.95
CA GLU A 34 -3.55 -20.77 -29.19
C GLU A 34 -3.54 -22.12 -28.46
N GLU A 35 -2.39 -22.78 -28.43
CA GLU A 35 -2.20 -24.02 -27.66
C GLU A 35 -2.50 -23.80 -26.17
N LEU A 36 -1.96 -22.70 -25.60
CA LEU A 36 -2.12 -22.38 -24.18
C LEU A 36 -3.51 -21.90 -23.81
N ILE A 37 -4.17 -21.12 -24.69
CA ILE A 37 -5.59 -20.74 -24.55
C ILE A 37 -6.45 -22.01 -24.41
N THR A 38 -6.20 -23.00 -25.27
CA THR A 38 -6.91 -24.29 -25.20
C THR A 38 -6.55 -25.05 -23.93
N LYS A 39 -5.26 -25.13 -23.58
CA LYS A 39 -4.75 -25.83 -22.38
C LYS A 39 -5.34 -25.29 -21.07
N TYR A 40 -5.51 -23.97 -20.96
CA TYR A 40 -6.02 -23.33 -19.75
C TYR A 40 -7.52 -23.02 -19.81
N ASP A 41 -8.22 -23.48 -20.85
CA ASP A 41 -9.67 -23.23 -21.07
C ASP A 41 -10.03 -21.74 -21.03
N LEU A 42 -9.21 -20.90 -21.69
CA LEU A 42 -9.39 -19.46 -21.71
C LEU A 42 -10.25 -19.05 -22.92
N THR A 43 -11.06 -18.02 -22.76
CA THR A 43 -11.94 -17.52 -23.80
C THR A 43 -11.47 -16.16 -24.32
N LYS A 44 -11.07 -16.11 -25.59
CA LYS A 44 -10.76 -14.84 -26.26
C LYS A 44 -11.97 -13.93 -26.32
N ARG A 45 -11.71 -12.66 -26.18
CA ARG A 45 -12.67 -11.60 -26.39
C ARG A 45 -12.12 -10.63 -27.45
N GLU A 46 -13.02 -10.07 -28.25
CA GLU A 46 -12.68 -9.01 -29.20
C GLU A 46 -13.28 -7.69 -28.71
N LEU A 47 -12.54 -6.62 -28.92
CA LEU A 47 -12.98 -5.27 -28.60
C LEU A 47 -13.57 -4.60 -29.84
N SER A 48 -14.77 -4.07 -29.70
CA SER A 48 -15.40 -3.27 -30.76
C SER A 48 -14.99 -1.79 -30.63
N GLY A 49 -14.77 -1.15 -31.77
CA GLY A 49 -14.47 0.30 -31.80
C GLY A 49 -13.02 0.67 -31.46
N VAL A 50 -12.15 -0.31 -31.33
CA VAL A 50 -10.69 -0.09 -31.23
C VAL A 50 -10.15 0.11 -32.65
N PRO A 51 -9.46 1.21 -32.94
CA PRO A 51 -8.91 1.45 -34.27
C PRO A 51 -7.68 0.56 -34.53
N GLU A 52 -7.43 0.27 -35.80
CA GLU A 52 -6.17 -0.38 -36.19
C GLU A 52 -4.97 0.51 -35.81
N PRO A 53 -3.90 -0.08 -35.29
CA PRO A 53 -2.68 0.66 -34.96
C PRO A 53 -2.09 1.29 -36.23
N SER A 54 -1.72 2.57 -36.15
CA SER A 54 -1.03 3.27 -37.23
C SER A 54 0.49 3.31 -37.05
N ILE A 55 0.98 2.86 -35.92
CA ILE A 55 2.39 2.84 -35.53
C ILE A 55 2.65 1.48 -34.86
N GLU A 56 3.67 0.79 -35.32
CA GLU A 56 4.12 -0.44 -34.66
C GLU A 56 4.82 -0.09 -33.35
N SER A 57 4.62 -0.93 -32.32
CA SER A 57 5.32 -0.80 -31.04
C SER A 57 6.83 -1.00 -31.23
N ASP A 58 7.64 -0.26 -30.48
CA ASP A 58 9.09 -0.49 -30.38
C ASP A 58 9.45 -1.72 -29.54
N LEU A 59 8.46 -2.32 -28.87
CA LEU A 59 8.61 -3.47 -27.98
C LEU A 59 8.14 -4.75 -28.65
N GLY A 60 9.00 -5.78 -28.62
CA GLY A 60 8.61 -7.13 -29.04
C GLY A 60 7.52 -7.73 -28.13
N PRO A 61 6.60 -8.55 -28.69
CA PRO A 61 5.59 -9.24 -27.91
C PRO A 61 6.22 -10.12 -26.80
N GLY A 62 5.87 -9.85 -25.53
CA GLY A 62 6.38 -10.58 -24.36
C GLY A 62 7.85 -10.38 -24.04
N ALA A 63 8.55 -9.52 -24.75
CA ALA A 63 9.97 -9.25 -24.48
C ALA A 63 10.13 -8.34 -23.25
N VAL A 64 11.08 -8.68 -22.39
CA VAL A 64 11.50 -7.85 -21.25
C VAL A 64 12.57 -6.87 -21.72
N THR A 65 12.31 -5.58 -21.56
CA THR A 65 13.22 -4.49 -21.94
C THR A 65 13.45 -3.60 -20.72
N ASN A 66 14.71 -3.34 -20.36
CA ASN A 66 14.99 -2.43 -19.25
C ASN A 66 14.91 -0.97 -19.72
N LEU A 67 14.11 -0.13 -19.05
CA LEU A 67 13.90 1.27 -19.39
C LEU A 67 15.21 2.10 -19.38
N GLU A 68 16.16 1.73 -18.53
CA GLU A 68 17.45 2.43 -18.47
C GLU A 68 18.34 2.15 -19.71
N SER A 69 18.06 1.04 -20.41
CA SER A 69 18.76 0.70 -21.66
C SER A 69 18.24 1.47 -22.88
N LEU A 70 17.08 2.12 -22.77
CA LEU A 70 16.53 2.90 -23.85
C LEU A 70 17.40 4.15 -24.16
N PRO A 71 17.54 4.53 -25.43
CA PRO A 71 18.26 5.74 -25.81
C PRO A 71 17.65 6.98 -25.16
N GLN A 72 18.49 7.86 -24.62
CA GLN A 72 18.06 9.20 -24.20
C GLN A 72 17.99 10.14 -25.41
N VAL A 73 16.89 10.85 -25.50
CA VAL A 73 16.66 11.89 -26.52
C VAL A 73 16.48 13.25 -25.85
N GLN A 74 16.95 14.32 -26.53
CA GLN A 74 16.77 15.69 -26.06
C GLN A 74 15.40 16.19 -26.50
N LEU A 75 14.52 16.50 -25.54
CA LEU A 75 13.20 17.09 -25.86
C LEU A 75 13.25 18.61 -25.87
N HIS A 76 13.82 19.23 -24.86
CA HIS A 76 14.01 20.66 -24.68
C HIS A 76 15.42 20.93 -24.14
N PRO A 77 15.92 22.17 -24.14
CA PRO A 77 17.11 22.50 -23.36
C PRO A 77 16.94 21.99 -21.90
N ASP A 78 17.95 21.29 -21.38
CA ASP A 78 17.96 20.76 -20.01
C ASP A 78 16.83 19.74 -19.67
N VAL A 79 16.14 19.19 -20.70
CA VAL A 79 15.14 18.13 -20.56
C VAL A 79 15.48 16.97 -21.49
N ARG A 80 15.77 15.82 -20.90
CA ARG A 80 16.02 14.56 -21.62
C ARG A 80 14.93 13.56 -21.33
N ALA A 81 14.68 12.65 -22.26
CA ALA A 81 13.68 11.61 -22.11
C ALA A 81 14.15 10.26 -22.62
N ARG A 82 13.65 9.20 -21.99
CA ARG A 82 13.59 7.84 -22.54
C ARG A 82 12.15 7.58 -22.96
N ILE A 83 11.95 7.14 -24.17
CA ILE A 83 10.63 7.01 -24.79
C ILE A 83 10.44 5.58 -25.27
N SER A 84 9.26 5.00 -25.00
CA SER A 84 8.82 3.72 -25.53
C SER A 84 7.31 3.74 -25.77
N TRP A 85 6.78 2.86 -26.63
CA TRP A 85 5.37 2.89 -26.99
C TRP A 85 4.80 1.51 -27.34
N GLY A 86 3.53 1.34 -27.01
CA GLY A 86 2.65 0.27 -27.49
C GLY A 86 1.84 0.73 -28.69
N THR A 87 0.76 0.02 -28.96
CA THR A 87 -0.13 0.29 -30.10
C THR A 87 -1.02 1.52 -29.91
N GLY A 88 -1.39 1.87 -28.68
CA GLY A 88 -2.28 3.01 -28.40
C GLY A 88 -1.81 3.93 -27.28
N VAL A 89 -0.66 3.63 -26.68
CA VAL A 89 -0.08 4.42 -25.58
C VAL A 89 1.41 4.65 -25.81
N MET A 90 1.91 5.72 -25.25
CA MET A 90 3.34 6.03 -25.21
C MET A 90 3.72 6.40 -23.78
N LEU A 91 4.87 5.94 -23.33
CA LEU A 91 5.47 6.35 -22.08
C LEU A 91 6.75 7.16 -22.35
N SER A 92 7.01 8.13 -21.47
CA SER A 92 8.29 8.82 -21.44
C SER A 92 8.74 9.08 -20.01
N ILE A 93 10.01 8.78 -19.72
CA ILE A 93 10.64 9.14 -18.47
C ILE A 93 11.53 10.34 -18.74
N LEU A 94 11.18 11.48 -18.13
CA LEU A 94 11.85 12.75 -18.31
C LEU A 94 12.80 13.01 -17.13
N ASP A 95 14.02 13.38 -17.47
CA ASP A 95 15.00 13.95 -16.55
C ASP A 95 15.09 15.46 -16.80
N LEU A 96 14.66 16.28 -15.85
CA LEU A 96 14.69 17.74 -15.88
C LEU A 96 15.80 18.25 -14.96
N ALA A 97 16.73 19.01 -15.51
CA ALA A 97 17.73 19.71 -14.72
C ALA A 97 17.07 20.75 -13.79
N PRO A 98 17.78 21.23 -12.75
CA PRO A 98 17.29 22.31 -11.91
C PRO A 98 16.76 23.51 -12.72
N ASN A 99 15.54 23.95 -12.40
CA ASN A 99 14.85 25.05 -13.08
C ASN A 99 14.64 24.88 -14.61
N ALA A 100 14.77 23.66 -15.14
CA ALA A 100 14.49 23.39 -16.55
C ALA A 100 13.02 23.66 -16.88
N GLU A 101 12.76 24.14 -18.09
CA GLU A 101 11.43 24.52 -18.55
C GLU A 101 10.97 23.64 -19.72
N ILE A 102 9.73 23.15 -19.65
CA ILE A 102 8.96 22.68 -20.80
C ILE A 102 8.00 23.82 -21.16
N PRO A 103 8.15 24.45 -22.36
CA PRO A 103 7.32 25.56 -22.76
C PRO A 103 5.83 25.25 -22.83
N GLU A 104 4.98 26.29 -22.78
CA GLU A 104 3.53 26.08 -22.93
C GLU A 104 3.23 25.46 -24.28
N GLU A 105 2.50 24.38 -24.26
CA GLU A 105 1.98 23.68 -25.44
C GLU A 105 0.49 23.38 -25.26
N VAL A 106 -0.21 23.18 -26.36
CA VAL A 106 -1.54 22.57 -26.37
C VAL A 106 -1.36 21.07 -26.55
N LEU A 107 -1.83 20.29 -25.61
CA LEU A 107 -1.62 18.85 -25.61
C LEU A 107 -2.30 18.18 -26.82
N PRO A 108 -1.54 17.39 -27.61
CA PRO A 108 -2.11 16.66 -28.75
C PRO A 108 -2.77 15.34 -28.37
N ALA A 109 -2.70 14.94 -27.10
CA ALA A 109 -3.17 13.67 -26.56
C ALA A 109 -3.53 13.80 -25.08
N ASP A 110 -4.35 12.88 -24.59
CA ASP A 110 -4.56 12.71 -23.15
C ASP A 110 -3.23 12.36 -22.48
N ARG A 111 -2.98 12.92 -21.29
CA ARG A 111 -1.70 12.75 -20.59
C ARG A 111 -1.89 12.54 -19.09
N PHE A 112 -1.21 11.52 -18.54
CA PHE A 112 -0.88 11.47 -17.12
C PHE A 112 0.55 11.98 -16.90
N VAL A 113 0.75 12.73 -15.82
CA VAL A 113 2.08 13.18 -15.34
C VAL A 113 2.23 12.78 -13.90
N PHE A 114 3.27 12.00 -13.59
CA PHE A 114 3.66 11.60 -12.24
C PHE A 114 5.02 12.22 -11.92
N VAL A 115 5.16 12.80 -10.71
CA VAL A 115 6.45 13.28 -10.23
C VAL A 115 7.13 12.13 -9.50
N LEU A 116 8.16 11.53 -10.11
CA LEU A 116 8.91 10.41 -9.53
C LEU A 116 9.96 10.89 -8.51
N GLU A 117 10.61 12.02 -8.83
CA GLU A 117 11.64 12.62 -7.97
C GLU A 117 11.55 14.16 -8.06
N GLY A 118 11.86 14.85 -6.97
CA GLY A 118 11.91 16.29 -6.92
C GLY A 118 10.54 16.98 -6.92
N SER A 119 10.46 18.13 -7.60
CA SER A 119 9.24 18.94 -7.66
C SER A 119 9.11 19.68 -8.97
N ILE A 120 7.86 19.99 -9.34
CA ILE A 120 7.55 20.85 -10.48
C ILE A 120 6.50 21.89 -10.13
N ARG A 121 6.58 23.03 -10.79
CA ARG A 121 5.47 23.96 -10.95
C ARG A 121 4.84 23.70 -12.33
N HIS A 122 3.64 23.18 -12.31
CA HIS A 122 2.89 22.85 -13.53
C HIS A 122 1.84 23.92 -13.77
N LEU A 123 1.84 24.54 -14.94
CA LEU A 123 0.82 25.48 -15.40
C LEU A 123 -0.21 24.71 -16.22
N VAL A 124 -1.42 24.61 -15.71
CA VAL A 124 -2.55 23.94 -16.37
C VAL A 124 -3.60 24.98 -16.73
N ASN A 125 -3.81 25.23 -18.02
CA ASN A 125 -4.69 26.29 -18.52
C ASN A 125 -4.40 27.66 -17.87
N GLY A 126 -3.10 27.96 -17.68
CA GLY A 126 -2.62 29.19 -17.04
C GLY A 126 -2.68 29.21 -15.52
N SER A 127 -3.26 28.21 -14.87
CA SER A 127 -3.31 28.10 -13.40
C SER A 127 -2.13 27.29 -12.88
N PRO A 128 -1.30 27.82 -11.98
CA PRO A 128 -0.16 27.12 -11.45
C PRO A 128 -0.59 26.10 -10.37
N VAL A 129 -0.05 24.88 -10.47
CA VAL A 129 -0.12 23.87 -9.42
C VAL A 129 1.29 23.39 -9.10
N THR A 130 1.59 23.14 -7.84
CA THR A 130 2.87 22.54 -7.41
C THR A 130 2.66 21.06 -7.21
N MET A 131 3.54 20.26 -7.81
CA MET A 131 3.54 18.81 -7.70
C MET A 131 4.90 18.35 -7.20
N ILE A 132 4.90 17.37 -6.31
CA ILE A 132 6.11 16.88 -5.64
C ILE A 132 6.12 15.35 -5.57
N SER A 133 7.34 14.81 -5.52
CA SER A 133 7.60 13.49 -4.95
C SER A 133 8.40 13.68 -3.68
N ARG A 134 8.00 13.00 -2.63
CA ARG A 134 8.75 12.94 -1.37
C ARG A 134 8.90 11.50 -0.97
N GLU A 135 10.11 11.11 -0.64
CA GLU A 135 10.28 9.97 0.23
C GLU A 135 9.70 10.30 1.61
N ARG A 136 9.35 9.28 2.37
CA ARG A 136 8.94 9.46 3.76
C ARG A 136 10.03 10.22 4.50
N GLU A 137 9.74 11.46 4.90
CA GLU A 137 10.55 12.15 5.91
C GLU A 137 10.31 11.42 7.24
N GLU A 138 11.39 10.96 7.87
CA GLU A 138 11.32 10.41 9.21
C GLU A 138 10.96 11.53 10.20
N PRO A 139 9.76 11.50 10.82
CA PRO A 139 9.54 12.33 11.98
C PRO A 139 10.43 11.72 13.09
N ASP A 140 11.46 12.43 13.49
CA ASP A 140 12.26 12.11 14.67
C ASP A 140 13.29 10.98 14.57
N GLY A 141 13.66 10.54 13.38
CA GLY A 141 14.72 9.56 13.21
C GLY A 141 14.34 8.12 13.52
N VAL A 142 13.07 7.84 13.84
CA VAL A 142 12.62 6.50 14.24
C VAL A 142 11.73 5.85 13.20
N HIS A 143 10.84 6.60 12.53
CA HIS A 143 9.87 6.04 11.60
C HIS A 143 9.47 7.04 10.50
N GLY A 144 9.46 6.59 9.25
CA GLY A 144 9.24 7.43 8.09
C GLY A 144 7.81 7.94 7.86
N ALA A 145 7.67 9.09 7.22
CA ALA A 145 6.38 9.61 6.72
C ALA A 145 5.88 8.81 5.50
N THR A 146 4.58 8.84 5.20
CA THR A 146 4.04 8.18 4.00
C THR A 146 4.66 8.76 2.73
N PRO A 147 5.20 7.95 1.81
CA PRO A 147 5.72 8.47 0.57
C PRO A 147 4.60 9.20 -0.17
N ARG A 148 4.95 10.26 -0.89
CA ARG A 148 4.04 11.06 -1.69
C ARG A 148 4.51 11.07 -3.14
N THR A 149 3.60 10.76 -4.06
CA THR A 149 3.82 10.87 -5.49
C THR A 149 2.64 11.61 -6.09
N ASP A 150 2.82 12.89 -6.39
CA ASP A 150 1.79 13.68 -7.03
C ASP A 150 1.64 13.31 -8.49
N PHE A 151 0.38 13.23 -8.95
CA PHE A 151 0.06 13.09 -10.35
C PHE A 151 -1.11 13.97 -10.76
N VAL A 152 -1.20 14.22 -12.06
CA VAL A 152 -2.31 14.90 -12.70
C VAL A 152 -2.67 14.22 -14.02
N TYR A 153 -3.97 14.14 -14.30
CA TYR A 153 -4.50 13.77 -15.60
C TYR A 153 -4.92 15.02 -16.37
N LEU A 154 -4.52 15.11 -17.61
CA LEU A 154 -4.84 16.22 -18.52
C LEU A 154 -5.44 15.67 -19.81
N GLU A 155 -6.56 16.25 -20.23
CA GLU A 155 -7.19 15.91 -21.50
C GLU A 155 -6.48 16.60 -22.67
N GLU A 156 -6.58 16.00 -23.85
CA GLU A 156 -6.22 16.65 -25.12
C GLU A 156 -6.78 18.08 -25.21
N GLY A 157 -6.03 18.98 -25.81
CA GLY A 157 -6.40 20.39 -25.91
C GLY A 157 -6.08 21.24 -24.68
N THR A 158 -5.67 20.63 -23.56
CA THR A 158 -5.23 21.37 -22.37
C THR A 158 -3.93 22.13 -22.67
N LYS A 159 -3.83 23.38 -22.24
CA LYS A 159 -2.57 24.13 -22.24
C LYS A 159 -1.73 23.73 -21.03
N SER A 160 -0.50 23.37 -21.28
CA SER A 160 0.40 22.84 -20.26
C SER A 160 1.81 23.40 -20.41
N ALA A 161 2.41 23.86 -19.30
CA ALA A 161 3.83 24.19 -19.19
C ALA A 161 4.37 23.68 -17.86
N VAL A 162 5.64 23.29 -17.82
CA VAL A 162 6.27 22.73 -16.63
C VAL A 162 7.57 23.45 -16.33
N VAL A 163 7.83 23.76 -15.07
CA VAL A 163 9.11 24.28 -14.57
C VAL A 163 9.56 23.38 -13.43
N ALA A 164 10.75 22.79 -13.57
CA ALA A 164 11.35 21.98 -12.52
C ALA A 164 11.74 22.82 -11.30
N GLY A 165 11.72 22.23 -10.13
CA GLY A 165 12.21 22.86 -8.90
C GLY A 165 13.73 23.03 -8.86
N ASP A 166 14.24 23.64 -7.78
CA ASP A 166 15.66 23.98 -7.61
C ASP A 166 16.60 22.75 -7.59
N SER A 167 16.09 21.57 -7.29
CA SER A 167 16.83 20.30 -7.33
C SER A 167 16.63 19.50 -8.63
N GLY A 168 15.85 20.02 -9.57
CA GLY A 168 15.41 19.30 -10.75
C GLY A 168 14.18 18.41 -10.47
N ALA A 169 13.82 17.60 -11.47
CA ALA A 169 12.72 16.65 -11.34
C ALA A 169 12.89 15.45 -12.27
N LYS A 170 12.30 14.32 -11.88
CA LYS A 170 12.10 13.17 -12.75
C LYS A 170 10.61 12.92 -12.90
N LEU A 171 10.13 12.81 -14.11
CA LEU A 171 8.72 12.63 -14.40
C LEU A 171 8.50 11.32 -15.16
N LEU A 172 7.36 10.67 -14.90
CA LEU A 172 6.77 9.69 -15.81
C LEU A 172 5.57 10.35 -16.49
N GLU A 173 5.58 10.38 -17.80
CA GLU A 173 4.46 10.83 -18.62
C GLU A 173 3.93 9.68 -19.44
N LEU A 174 2.61 9.55 -19.47
CA LEU A 174 1.90 8.55 -20.26
C LEU A 174 0.91 9.24 -21.17
N TYR A 175 0.94 8.92 -22.43
CA TYR A 175 0.11 9.55 -23.45
C TYR A 175 -0.77 8.55 -24.19
N SER A 176 -2.00 8.93 -24.49
CA SER A 176 -2.85 8.21 -25.43
C SER A 176 -3.67 9.22 -26.26
N PRO A 177 -3.57 9.15 -27.60
CA PRO A 177 -2.63 8.32 -28.37
C PRO A 177 -1.17 8.81 -28.28
N GLN A 178 -0.27 8.13 -29.01
CA GLN A 178 1.15 8.47 -29.05
C GLN A 178 1.37 9.88 -29.61
N ARG A 179 2.41 10.56 -29.10
CA ARG A 179 2.87 11.88 -29.60
C ARG A 179 3.81 11.70 -30.80
N LEU A 180 3.39 12.18 -31.98
CA LEU A 180 4.17 12.06 -33.21
C LEU A 180 5.50 12.83 -33.14
N ASP A 181 5.53 14.01 -32.52
CA ASP A 181 6.73 14.80 -32.32
C ASP A 181 7.77 14.10 -31.42
N TYR A 182 7.32 13.37 -30.40
CA TYR A 182 8.20 12.57 -29.51
C TYR A 182 8.72 11.33 -30.25
N LEU A 183 7.88 10.65 -31.01
CA LEU A 183 8.27 9.51 -31.83
C LEU A 183 9.33 9.92 -32.89
N GLN A 184 9.19 11.08 -33.48
CA GLN A 184 10.18 11.63 -34.41
C GLN A 184 11.53 11.83 -33.71
N LYS A 185 11.53 12.41 -32.51
CA LYS A 185 12.75 12.58 -31.71
C LYS A 185 13.35 11.24 -31.26
N ALA A 186 12.51 10.22 -31.03
CA ALA A 186 12.94 8.86 -30.73
C ALA A 186 13.48 8.09 -31.95
N GLY A 187 13.44 8.70 -33.15
CA GLY A 187 14.06 8.16 -34.35
C GLY A 187 13.11 7.43 -35.31
N VAL A 188 11.80 7.48 -35.06
CA VAL A 188 10.81 6.95 -36.01
C VAL A 188 10.82 7.79 -37.30
N GLN A 189 11.16 7.14 -38.41
CA GLN A 189 11.37 7.84 -39.69
C GLN A 189 10.06 8.09 -40.47
N GLU A 190 9.17 7.11 -40.45
CA GLU A 190 7.89 7.17 -41.14
C GLU A 190 6.76 7.35 -40.13
N LEU A 191 6.22 8.54 -40.07
CA LEU A 191 5.12 8.89 -39.19
C LEU A 191 3.81 8.98 -39.97
N PRO A 192 2.69 8.48 -39.42
CA PRO A 192 1.37 8.68 -40.00
C PRO A 192 0.97 10.16 -39.89
N ASN A 193 0.02 10.61 -40.73
CA ASN A 193 -0.52 11.96 -40.66
C ASN A 193 -1.32 12.21 -39.35
N SER A 194 -1.85 11.16 -38.75
CA SER A 194 -2.58 11.22 -37.49
C SER A 194 -2.56 9.85 -36.79
N VAL A 195 -2.68 9.85 -35.46
CA VAL A 195 -2.81 8.64 -34.67
C VAL A 195 -4.31 8.41 -34.38
N PRO A 196 -4.82 7.19 -34.62
CA PRO A 196 -6.21 6.87 -34.37
C PRO A 196 -6.55 6.96 -32.87
N ARG A 197 -7.81 7.33 -32.58
CA ARG A 197 -8.35 7.42 -31.22
C ARG A 197 -9.48 6.43 -31.02
N LEU A 198 -9.66 6.00 -29.77
CA LEU A 198 -10.82 5.21 -29.39
C LEU A 198 -12.10 6.00 -29.66
N LYS A 199 -13.07 5.38 -30.31
CA LYS A 199 -14.39 5.96 -30.55
C LYS A 199 -15.27 5.90 -29.31
N ASN A 200 -15.18 4.80 -28.57
CA ASN A 200 -15.85 4.61 -27.29
C ASN A 200 -14.84 4.86 -26.18
N THR A 201 -15.03 5.95 -25.45
CA THR A 201 -14.17 6.31 -24.34
C THR A 201 -14.72 5.75 -23.04
N ALA A 202 -13.83 5.40 -22.13
CA ALA A 202 -14.20 4.99 -20.78
C ALA A 202 -14.57 6.19 -19.89
N ASP A 203 -15.34 5.95 -18.84
CA ASP A 203 -15.55 6.95 -17.80
C ASP A 203 -14.26 7.15 -17.01
N ALA A 204 -13.83 8.40 -16.90
CA ALA A 204 -12.67 8.74 -16.09
C ALA A 204 -13.05 8.74 -14.60
N ASN A 205 -12.22 8.14 -13.75
CA ASN A 205 -12.36 8.22 -12.29
C ASN A 205 -11.43 9.28 -11.66
N VAL A 206 -10.74 10.05 -12.47
CA VAL A 206 -9.90 11.18 -12.09
C VAL A 206 -10.38 12.44 -12.81
N VAL A 207 -10.38 13.57 -12.09
CA VAL A 207 -10.84 14.87 -12.63
C VAL A 207 -9.67 15.53 -13.36
N PRO A 208 -9.85 15.93 -14.64
CA PRO A 208 -8.80 16.60 -15.40
C PRO A 208 -8.29 17.88 -14.70
N GLY A 209 -6.97 18.05 -14.66
CA GLY A 209 -6.31 19.21 -14.04
C GLY A 209 -6.24 19.23 -12.52
N LYS A 210 -6.89 18.28 -11.84
CA LYS A 210 -6.76 18.11 -10.38
C LYS A 210 -5.51 17.32 -10.04
N VAL A 211 -4.72 17.82 -9.10
CA VAL A 211 -3.57 17.09 -8.54
C VAL A 211 -4.04 16.12 -7.47
N TYR A 212 -3.53 14.90 -7.54
CA TYR A 212 -3.77 13.81 -6.60
C TYR A 212 -2.44 13.32 -6.04
N ASP A 213 -2.44 12.81 -4.82
CA ASP A 213 -1.38 11.95 -4.31
C ASP A 213 -1.74 10.49 -4.60
N LEU A 214 -0.83 9.76 -5.27
CA LEU A 214 -1.06 8.36 -5.62
C LEU A 214 -1.32 7.49 -4.38
N TYR A 215 -0.66 7.78 -3.27
CA TYR A 215 -0.81 7.01 -2.04
C TYR A 215 -2.14 7.26 -1.31
N GLU A 216 -2.87 8.33 -1.64
CA GLU A 216 -4.21 8.61 -1.12
C GLU A 216 -5.33 7.91 -1.93
N MET A 217 -4.98 7.31 -3.07
CA MET A 217 -5.96 6.61 -3.90
C MET A 217 -6.32 5.25 -3.31
N GLN A 218 -7.60 4.89 -3.45
CA GLN A 218 -8.08 3.61 -2.93
C GLN A 218 -7.54 2.42 -3.73
N ARG A 219 -7.24 1.34 -3.01
CA ARG A 219 -6.82 0.08 -3.59
C ARG A 219 -7.99 -0.88 -3.73
N THR A 220 -7.90 -1.73 -4.73
CA THR A 220 -8.86 -2.78 -5.05
C THR A 220 -8.13 -4.11 -5.09
N GLU A 221 -8.67 -5.14 -4.49
CA GLU A 221 -8.17 -6.50 -4.69
C GLU A 221 -8.53 -6.95 -6.12
N LEU A 222 -7.53 -7.22 -6.94
CA LEU A 222 -7.68 -7.65 -8.33
C LEU A 222 -7.73 -9.17 -8.43
N SER A 223 -6.94 -9.84 -7.60
CA SER A 223 -6.94 -11.28 -7.38
C SER A 223 -6.28 -11.57 -6.03
N SER A 224 -6.36 -12.79 -5.54
CA SER A 224 -5.75 -13.17 -4.26
C SER A 224 -4.26 -12.80 -4.21
N GLY A 225 -3.90 -11.90 -3.30
CA GLY A 225 -2.55 -11.39 -3.12
C GLY A 225 -2.10 -10.35 -4.16
N ALA A 226 -2.99 -9.83 -4.99
CA ALA A 226 -2.70 -8.73 -5.91
C ALA A 226 -3.70 -7.60 -5.72
N TYR A 227 -3.21 -6.41 -5.40
CA TYR A 227 -4.01 -5.22 -5.10
C TYR A 227 -3.60 -4.07 -6.00
N GLY A 228 -4.57 -3.34 -6.55
CA GLY A 228 -4.31 -2.27 -7.51
C GLY A 228 -4.98 -0.95 -7.18
N ILE A 229 -4.29 0.15 -7.45
CA ILE A 229 -4.89 1.48 -7.61
C ILE A 229 -5.23 1.61 -9.09
N ILE A 230 -6.51 1.71 -9.42
CA ILE A 230 -6.97 1.80 -10.80
C ILE A 230 -7.31 3.25 -11.14
N LEU A 231 -6.56 3.82 -12.07
CA LEU A 231 -6.78 5.17 -12.61
C LEU A 231 -7.29 5.04 -14.04
N SER A 232 -8.54 5.39 -14.27
CA SER A 232 -9.16 5.35 -15.59
C SER A 232 -9.25 6.75 -16.17
N ALA A 233 -8.81 6.89 -17.41
CA ALA A 233 -8.99 8.05 -18.27
C ALA A 233 -9.75 7.65 -19.53
N LYS A 234 -10.08 8.62 -20.38
CA LYS A 234 -10.90 8.37 -21.57
C LYS A 234 -10.25 7.38 -22.55
N GLN A 235 -8.94 7.48 -22.73
CA GLN A 235 -8.21 6.75 -23.77
C GLN A 235 -7.31 5.64 -23.21
N MET A 236 -6.99 5.63 -21.91
CA MET A 236 -6.11 4.64 -21.28
C MET A 236 -6.49 4.40 -19.82
N GLN A 237 -6.04 3.27 -19.28
CA GLN A 237 -6.19 2.94 -17.87
C GLN A 237 -4.85 2.52 -17.29
N LEU A 238 -4.61 2.91 -16.04
CA LEU A 238 -3.42 2.58 -15.29
C LEU A 238 -3.81 1.71 -14.08
N GLY A 239 -3.00 0.70 -13.80
CA GLY A 239 -3.07 -0.09 -12.58
C GLY A 239 -1.73 -0.05 -11.86
N PHE A 240 -1.66 0.61 -10.70
CA PHE A 240 -0.51 0.47 -9.80
C PHE A 240 -0.76 -0.75 -8.93
N VAL A 241 -0.16 -1.88 -9.31
CA VAL A 241 -0.43 -3.19 -8.73
C VAL A 241 0.68 -3.58 -7.77
N SER A 242 0.29 -3.98 -6.56
CA SER A 242 1.17 -4.60 -5.58
C SER A 242 0.86 -6.10 -5.52
N ILE A 243 1.86 -6.94 -5.73
CA ILE A 243 1.73 -8.40 -5.65
C ILE A 243 2.50 -8.86 -4.41
N GLU A 244 1.79 -9.51 -3.49
CA GLU A 244 2.32 -9.94 -2.21
C GLU A 244 3.39 -11.04 -2.36
N PRO A 245 4.32 -11.19 -1.39
CA PRO A 245 5.36 -12.21 -1.44
C PRO A 245 4.82 -13.61 -1.72
N GLY A 246 5.35 -14.26 -2.76
CA GLY A 246 4.97 -15.60 -3.18
C GLY A 246 3.58 -15.72 -3.82
N ALA A 247 2.83 -14.62 -3.97
CA ALA A 247 1.55 -14.64 -4.66
C ALA A 247 1.73 -14.87 -6.17
N ILE A 248 0.73 -15.51 -6.77
CA ILE A 248 0.71 -15.85 -8.19
C ILE A 248 -0.54 -15.25 -8.81
N VAL A 249 -0.34 -14.41 -9.81
CA VAL A 249 -1.39 -14.05 -10.76
C VAL A 249 -1.40 -15.15 -11.83
N PRO A 250 -2.41 -16.04 -11.85
CA PRO A 250 -2.40 -17.20 -12.73
C PRO A 250 -2.44 -16.81 -14.21
N PRO A 251 -2.00 -17.68 -15.12
CA PRO A 251 -2.11 -17.46 -16.55
C PRO A 251 -3.54 -17.10 -16.97
N HIS A 252 -3.67 -15.95 -17.63
CA HIS A 252 -4.94 -15.42 -18.09
C HIS A 252 -4.76 -14.63 -19.40
N ILE A 253 -5.86 -14.20 -19.99
CA ILE A 253 -5.89 -13.33 -21.17
C ILE A 253 -6.91 -12.21 -20.98
N HIS A 254 -6.68 -11.10 -21.66
CA HIS A 254 -7.64 -10.02 -21.84
C HIS A 254 -7.44 -9.35 -23.21
N PRO A 255 -8.47 -8.73 -23.77
CA PRO A 255 -8.41 -8.21 -25.13
C PRO A 255 -7.64 -6.87 -25.24
N GLU A 256 -7.36 -6.21 -24.15
CA GLU A 256 -6.58 -4.98 -24.08
C GLU A 256 -5.08 -5.27 -24.22
N GLU A 257 -4.34 -4.39 -24.89
CA GLU A 257 -2.89 -4.39 -24.79
C GLU A 257 -2.47 -3.90 -23.42
N GLN A 258 -1.42 -4.51 -22.84
CA GLN A 258 -0.82 -4.09 -21.58
C GLN A 258 0.67 -3.78 -21.78
N LEU A 259 1.09 -2.62 -21.29
CA LEU A 259 2.50 -2.37 -20.99
C LEU A 259 2.67 -2.45 -19.46
N GLU A 260 3.63 -3.25 -19.00
CA GLU A 260 3.89 -3.42 -17.58
C GLU A 260 5.30 -2.97 -17.24
N ILE A 261 5.42 -2.06 -16.27
CA ILE A 261 6.69 -1.57 -15.74
C ILE A 261 6.84 -2.08 -14.32
N VAL A 262 7.90 -2.83 -14.04
CA VAL A 262 8.24 -3.23 -12.66
C VAL A 262 8.80 -2.01 -11.93
N LEU A 263 8.15 -1.62 -10.84
CA LEU A 263 8.53 -0.45 -10.05
C LEU A 263 9.49 -0.82 -8.91
N ARG A 264 9.20 -1.93 -8.21
CA ARG A 264 9.96 -2.38 -7.03
C ARG A 264 9.84 -3.88 -6.83
N GLY A 265 10.77 -4.44 -6.04
CA GLY A 265 10.75 -5.85 -5.66
C GLY A 265 11.36 -6.77 -6.70
N ASP A 266 10.99 -8.04 -6.63
CA ASP A 266 11.46 -9.10 -7.50
C ASP A 266 10.33 -10.08 -7.84
N GLY A 267 10.44 -10.71 -8.99
CA GLY A 267 9.43 -11.67 -9.42
C GLY A 267 9.74 -12.26 -10.80
N ARG A 268 8.77 -12.94 -11.34
CA ARG A 268 8.82 -13.51 -12.69
C ARG A 268 7.57 -13.13 -13.48
N ALA A 269 7.76 -12.54 -14.65
CA ALA A 269 6.70 -12.46 -15.63
C ALA A 269 6.48 -13.85 -16.24
N ILE A 270 5.23 -14.29 -16.29
CA ILE A 270 4.84 -15.52 -16.98
C ILE A 270 4.32 -15.08 -18.35
N ILE A 271 5.09 -15.30 -19.39
CA ILE A 271 4.73 -14.94 -20.77
C ILE A 271 4.59 -16.24 -21.56
N LEU A 272 3.39 -16.48 -22.06
CA LEU A 272 3.01 -17.79 -22.58
C LEU A 272 3.17 -18.85 -21.47
N ASP A 273 4.10 -19.79 -21.60
CA ASP A 273 4.47 -20.80 -20.58
C ASP A 273 5.90 -20.64 -20.07
N GLU A 274 6.56 -19.53 -20.41
CA GLU A 274 7.91 -19.20 -19.97
C GLU A 274 7.88 -18.23 -18.79
N LYS A 275 8.73 -18.49 -17.81
CA LYS A 275 8.96 -17.61 -16.67
C LYS A 275 10.24 -16.81 -16.89
N GLN A 276 10.11 -15.49 -16.94
CA GLN A 276 11.23 -14.57 -17.13
C GLN A 276 11.42 -13.77 -15.85
N ASP A 277 12.62 -13.79 -15.27
CA ASP A 277 12.94 -12.95 -14.12
C ASP A 277 12.82 -11.48 -14.49
N VAL A 278 12.15 -10.72 -13.62
CA VAL A 278 11.96 -9.27 -13.78
C VAL A 278 12.43 -8.52 -12.56
N LYS A 279 12.89 -7.30 -12.78
CA LYS A 279 13.45 -6.39 -11.76
C LYS A 279 13.00 -4.96 -12.01
N PRO A 280 13.21 -4.04 -11.07
CA PRO A 280 12.85 -2.63 -11.23
C PRO A 280 13.36 -2.02 -12.55
N ASN A 281 12.52 -1.22 -13.18
CA ASN A 281 12.67 -0.61 -14.51
C ASN A 281 12.57 -1.58 -15.71
N ASP A 282 12.23 -2.84 -15.49
CA ASP A 282 11.89 -3.71 -16.62
C ASP A 282 10.48 -3.40 -17.12
N LEU A 283 10.35 -3.33 -18.43
CA LEU A 283 9.13 -3.06 -19.18
C LEU A 283 8.81 -4.28 -20.04
N VAL A 284 7.58 -4.75 -19.96
CA VAL A 284 7.06 -5.88 -20.73
C VAL A 284 5.86 -5.43 -21.54
N ARG A 285 5.82 -5.76 -22.84
CA ARG A 285 4.62 -5.58 -23.66
C ARG A 285 3.85 -6.87 -23.80
N ILE A 286 2.57 -6.82 -23.48
CA ILE A 286 1.63 -7.93 -23.56
C ILE A 286 0.54 -7.56 -24.59
N PRO A 287 0.62 -8.09 -25.82
CA PRO A 287 -0.41 -7.87 -26.83
C PRO A 287 -1.78 -8.42 -26.43
N SER A 288 -2.83 -7.91 -27.07
CA SER A 288 -4.21 -8.40 -26.92
C SER A 288 -4.29 -9.93 -26.93
N ASN A 289 -4.99 -10.50 -25.95
CA ASN A 289 -5.23 -11.94 -25.77
C ASN A 289 -3.95 -12.82 -25.73
N MET A 290 -2.80 -12.28 -25.38
CA MET A 290 -1.61 -13.08 -25.07
C MET A 290 -1.76 -13.71 -23.68
N VAL A 291 -1.50 -15.01 -23.55
CA VAL A 291 -1.48 -15.71 -22.27
C VAL A 291 -0.32 -15.20 -21.43
N HIS A 292 -0.63 -14.65 -20.28
CA HIS A 292 0.35 -14.11 -19.37
C HIS A 292 -0.09 -14.22 -17.91
N GLY A 293 0.85 -14.00 -17.01
CA GLY A 293 0.64 -13.99 -15.56
C GLY A 293 1.88 -13.46 -14.86
N ALA A 294 1.88 -13.54 -13.55
CA ALA A 294 3.00 -13.07 -12.74
C ALA A 294 3.19 -13.94 -11.50
N GLU A 295 4.43 -14.06 -11.04
CA GLU A 295 4.79 -14.74 -9.80
C GLU A 295 5.71 -13.82 -9.00
N ALA A 296 5.25 -13.37 -7.86
CA ALA A 296 6.07 -12.54 -6.98
C ALA A 296 7.16 -13.35 -6.30
N GLY A 297 8.32 -12.76 -6.14
CA GLY A 297 9.43 -13.32 -5.36
C GLY A 297 9.18 -13.23 -3.85
N GLY A 298 10.22 -13.49 -3.07
CA GLY A 298 10.13 -13.53 -1.61
C GLY A 298 9.84 -12.19 -0.95
N VAL A 299 10.04 -11.07 -1.67
CA VAL A 299 9.73 -9.72 -1.18
C VAL A 299 8.50 -9.12 -1.86
N GLY A 300 7.84 -9.86 -2.75
CA GLY A 300 6.77 -9.36 -3.59
C GLY A 300 7.25 -8.34 -4.63
N TYR A 301 6.38 -7.82 -5.47
CA TYR A 301 6.74 -6.70 -6.34
C TYR A 301 5.58 -5.76 -6.63
N ASP A 302 5.93 -4.52 -6.95
CA ASP A 302 4.99 -3.51 -7.40
C ASP A 302 5.24 -3.23 -8.90
N ALA A 303 4.15 -3.12 -9.66
CA ALA A 303 4.19 -2.82 -11.08
C ALA A 303 3.20 -1.72 -11.46
N LEU A 304 3.50 -1.01 -12.53
CA LEU A 304 2.56 -0.14 -13.23
C LEU A 304 2.12 -0.85 -14.50
N SER A 305 0.88 -1.27 -14.56
CA SER A 305 0.23 -1.81 -15.75
C SER A 305 -0.51 -0.69 -16.48
N ILE A 306 -0.27 -0.51 -17.77
CA ILE A 306 -0.88 0.49 -18.63
C ILE A 306 -1.71 -0.27 -19.67
N PHE A 307 -3.02 -0.05 -19.67
CA PHE A 307 -3.95 -0.76 -20.56
C PHE A 307 -4.47 0.15 -21.65
N TRP A 308 -4.51 -0.40 -22.85
CA TRP A 308 -5.17 0.23 -23.99
C TRP A 308 -5.97 -0.81 -24.81
N PRO A 309 -7.28 -0.55 -25.02
CA PRO A 309 -8.11 0.46 -24.34
C PRO A 309 -8.27 0.22 -22.83
N PRO A 310 -8.99 1.09 -22.11
CA PRO A 310 -9.31 0.88 -20.68
C PRO A 310 -10.10 -0.42 -20.46
N ARG A 311 -9.79 -1.12 -19.39
CA ARG A 311 -10.42 -2.38 -18.96
C ARG A 311 -11.71 -2.14 -18.18
N PRO A 312 -12.88 -2.53 -18.70
CA PRO A 312 -14.16 -2.33 -18.00
C PRO A 312 -14.27 -3.11 -16.69
N ASP A 313 -13.73 -4.34 -16.65
CA ASP A 313 -13.74 -5.18 -15.44
C ASP A 313 -12.99 -4.51 -14.27
N HIS A 314 -11.81 -3.95 -14.50
CA HIS A 314 -11.07 -3.20 -13.50
C HIS A 314 -11.80 -1.94 -13.04
N GLN A 315 -12.52 -1.26 -13.95
CA GLN A 315 -13.33 -0.10 -13.59
C GLN A 315 -14.47 -0.46 -12.64
N GLU A 316 -15.18 -1.54 -12.92
CA GLU A 316 -16.26 -2.02 -12.05
C GLU A 316 -15.72 -2.47 -10.69
N MET A 317 -14.58 -3.16 -10.65
CA MET A 317 -13.93 -3.54 -9.38
C MET A 317 -13.54 -2.30 -8.56
N ALA A 318 -12.91 -1.30 -9.18
CA ALA A 318 -12.52 -0.07 -8.50
C ALA A 318 -13.73 0.74 -8.00
N LYS A 319 -14.81 0.76 -8.77
CA LYS A 319 -16.08 1.40 -8.39
C LYS A 319 -16.72 0.69 -7.19
N ALA A 320 -16.78 -0.65 -7.22
CA ALA A 320 -17.29 -1.45 -6.11
C ALA A 320 -16.47 -1.25 -4.83
N ALA A 321 -15.13 -1.27 -4.94
CA ALA A 321 -14.23 -1.00 -3.80
C ALA A 321 -14.44 0.40 -3.24
N THR A 322 -14.56 1.41 -4.11
CA THR A 322 -14.84 2.79 -3.69
C THR A 322 -16.19 2.89 -2.96
N GLN A 323 -17.23 2.23 -3.46
CA GLN A 323 -18.53 2.19 -2.79
C GLN A 323 -18.46 1.50 -1.43
N ALA A 324 -17.77 0.36 -1.33
CA ALA A 324 -17.58 -0.36 -0.07
C ALA A 324 -16.83 0.51 0.96
N PHE A 325 -15.77 1.19 0.54
CA PHE A 325 -15.03 2.11 1.40
C PHE A 325 -15.88 3.30 1.83
N ARG A 326 -16.67 3.90 0.91
CA ARG A 326 -17.57 5.04 1.20
C ARG A 326 -18.75 4.65 2.09
N ALA A 327 -19.16 3.41 2.11
CA ALA A 327 -20.13 2.92 3.09
C ALA A 327 -19.61 3.03 4.53
N ILE A 328 -18.28 2.93 4.73
CA ILE A 328 -17.60 3.04 6.02
C ILE A 328 -17.11 4.46 6.28
N ILE A 329 -16.36 5.03 5.34
CA ILE A 329 -15.78 6.38 5.44
C ILE A 329 -16.57 7.30 4.51
N PRO A 330 -17.33 8.27 5.05
CA PRO A 330 -18.19 9.14 4.23
C PRO A 330 -17.36 9.95 3.24
N GLU A 331 -17.97 10.27 2.11
CA GLU A 331 -17.33 11.12 1.11
C GLU A 331 -16.98 12.50 1.72
N GLY A 332 -15.76 12.96 1.42
CA GLY A 332 -15.25 14.23 1.96
C GLY A 332 -14.75 14.18 3.40
N ALA A 333 -14.86 13.04 4.10
CA ALA A 333 -14.22 12.88 5.41
C ALA A 333 -12.70 13.06 5.29
N GLN A 334 -12.14 13.87 6.18
CA GLN A 334 -10.71 14.18 6.22
C GLN A 334 -10.11 13.66 7.52
N VAL A 335 -8.86 13.23 7.45
CA VAL A 335 -8.05 12.96 8.64
C VAL A 335 -7.66 14.30 9.26
N GLU A 336 -8.15 14.56 10.47
CA GLU A 336 -7.91 15.79 11.21
C GLU A 336 -6.87 15.57 12.31
N LEU A 337 -5.90 16.49 12.43
CA LEU A 337 -4.96 16.51 13.55
C LEU A 337 -5.66 17.06 14.79
N VAL A 338 -5.73 16.25 15.85
CA VAL A 338 -6.31 16.63 17.15
C VAL A 338 -5.27 17.18 18.10
N ALA A 339 -4.10 16.53 18.17
CA ALA A 339 -2.99 16.95 19.03
C ALA A 339 -1.64 16.68 18.36
N ASP A 340 -0.69 17.61 18.56
CA ASP A 340 0.70 17.49 18.12
C ASP A 340 1.62 17.65 19.32
N GLY A 341 2.11 16.53 19.85
CA GLY A 341 2.89 16.50 21.07
C GLY A 341 4.29 17.14 20.97
N LYS A 342 4.76 17.45 19.76
CA LYS A 342 5.99 18.22 19.58
C LYS A 342 5.78 19.72 19.74
N LYS A 343 4.54 20.18 19.50
CA LYS A 343 4.21 21.60 19.59
C LYS A 343 3.60 22.01 20.92
N THR A 344 3.27 21.03 21.77
CA THR A 344 2.57 21.24 23.03
C THR A 344 3.29 20.56 24.20
N LYS A 345 2.90 20.92 25.45
CA LYS A 345 3.42 20.27 26.66
C LYS A 345 2.25 19.70 27.47
N PRO A 346 2.43 18.53 28.10
CA PRO A 346 3.60 17.65 28.08
C PRO A 346 3.89 17.12 26.69
N GLU A 347 5.14 16.75 26.41
CA GLU A 347 5.55 16.22 25.12
C GLU A 347 5.04 14.81 24.91
N LEU A 348 4.53 14.51 23.71
CA LEU A 348 4.19 13.14 23.32
C LEU A 348 5.36 12.53 22.52
N HIS A 349 5.60 11.24 22.75
CA HIS A 349 6.72 10.50 22.15
C HIS A 349 6.22 9.35 21.29
N PHE A 350 5.79 8.26 21.91
CA PHE A 350 5.23 7.09 21.26
C PHE A 350 3.89 6.78 21.91
N THR A 351 2.81 7.12 21.21
CA THR A 351 1.45 7.03 21.76
C THR A 351 0.81 5.69 21.44
N GLU A 352 0.18 5.05 22.44
CA GLU A 352 -0.36 3.71 22.37
C GLU A 352 -1.69 3.54 23.12
N GLY A 353 -2.41 2.44 22.84
CA GLY A 353 -3.56 1.96 23.57
C GLY A 353 -4.71 2.94 23.76
N PRO A 354 -5.14 3.72 22.73
CA PRO A 354 -6.18 4.73 22.90
C PRO A 354 -7.51 4.10 23.25
N LYS A 355 -8.23 4.71 24.22
CA LYS A 355 -9.60 4.30 24.59
C LYS A 355 -10.43 5.51 24.96
N TRP A 356 -11.69 5.45 24.56
CA TRP A 356 -12.70 6.48 24.85
C TRP A 356 -13.42 6.13 26.16
N VAL A 357 -13.38 7.03 27.13
CA VAL A 357 -14.07 6.87 28.42
C VAL A 357 -14.63 8.23 28.86
N ASN A 358 -15.92 8.29 29.16
CA ASN A 358 -16.59 9.47 29.74
C ASN A 358 -16.28 10.79 29.00
N GLY A 359 -16.34 10.79 27.68
CA GLY A 359 -16.14 12.00 26.87
C GLY A 359 -14.68 12.42 26.72
N LYS A 360 -13.72 11.58 27.07
CA LYS A 360 -12.28 11.84 26.95
C LYS A 360 -11.57 10.65 26.29
N LEU A 361 -10.44 10.96 25.63
CA LEU A 361 -9.54 9.97 25.09
C LEU A 361 -8.38 9.73 26.08
N TYR A 362 -8.16 8.47 26.45
CA TYR A 362 -7.04 8.03 27.26
C TYR A 362 -6.09 7.23 26.42
N PHE A 363 -4.77 7.46 26.56
CA PHE A 363 -3.76 6.70 25.85
C PHE A 363 -2.42 6.72 26.59
N SER A 364 -1.58 5.77 26.29
CA SER A 364 -0.21 5.67 26.80
C SER A 364 0.70 6.58 25.98
N ASN A 365 1.67 7.18 26.64
CA ASN A 365 2.74 7.98 26.02
C ASN A 365 4.07 7.36 26.47
N MET A 366 4.57 6.41 25.70
CA MET A 366 5.81 5.71 25.98
C MET A 366 7.01 6.52 25.54
N TYR A 367 8.04 6.54 26.36
CA TYR A 367 9.32 7.11 25.97
C TYR A 367 10.32 5.98 25.66
N PHE A 368 10.98 6.12 24.52
CA PHE A 368 12.13 5.31 24.13
C PHE A 368 13.31 6.24 23.85
N ASP A 369 14.52 5.82 24.22
CA ASP A 369 15.72 6.56 23.87
C ASP A 369 16.09 6.34 22.38
N LYS A 370 17.20 6.95 21.94
CA LYS A 370 17.70 6.86 20.56
C LYS A 370 18.07 5.42 20.12
N ASP A 371 18.31 4.53 21.07
CA ASP A 371 18.64 3.11 20.85
C ASP A 371 17.40 2.21 21.05
N PHE A 372 16.22 2.83 21.15
CA PHE A 372 14.93 2.20 21.34
C PHE A 372 14.76 1.48 22.69
N ASN A 373 15.51 1.89 23.72
CA ASN A 373 15.32 1.39 25.07
C ASN A 373 14.18 2.14 25.76
N ALA A 374 13.27 1.38 26.39
CA ALA A 374 12.15 1.93 27.13
C ALA A 374 12.62 2.65 28.41
N ASP A 375 12.03 3.80 28.72
CA ASP A 375 12.27 4.53 29.97
C ASP A 375 10.95 4.82 30.69
N PRO A 376 10.54 3.96 31.63
CA PRO A 376 9.31 4.16 32.41
C PRO A 376 9.27 5.47 33.20
N LYS A 377 10.43 6.03 33.58
CA LYS A 377 10.52 7.30 34.33
C LYS A 377 10.14 8.52 33.51
N ARG A 378 10.20 8.39 32.20
CA ARG A 378 9.83 9.45 31.24
C ARG A 378 8.51 9.14 30.53
N SER A 379 7.90 8.01 30.80
CA SER A 379 6.64 7.56 30.23
C SER A 379 5.46 8.03 31.07
N SER A 380 4.30 8.19 30.43
CA SER A 380 3.08 8.66 31.07
C SER A 380 1.82 8.01 30.48
N THR A 381 0.72 8.11 31.19
CA THR A 381 -0.62 7.93 30.62
C THR A 381 -1.31 9.28 30.54
N VAL A 382 -1.98 9.54 29.43
CA VAL A 382 -2.52 10.83 29.05
C VAL A 382 -4.04 10.80 28.99
N GLU A 383 -4.67 11.89 29.45
CA GLU A 383 -6.06 12.23 29.18
C GLU A 383 -6.10 13.38 28.19
N LEU A 384 -6.81 13.23 27.08
CA LEU A 384 -7.01 14.22 26.04
C LEU A 384 -8.49 14.60 25.96
N ASP A 385 -8.76 15.91 25.88
CA ASP A 385 -10.05 16.47 25.47
C ASP A 385 -10.04 16.75 23.95
N PRO A 386 -10.70 15.91 23.13
CA PRO A 386 -10.64 16.08 21.68
C PRO A 386 -11.35 17.32 21.15
N SER A 387 -12.27 17.90 21.94
CA SER A 387 -12.98 19.13 21.56
C SER A 387 -12.08 20.37 21.57
N THR A 388 -11.03 20.34 22.39
CA THR A 388 -10.08 21.43 22.56
C THR A 388 -8.65 21.09 22.10
N GLY A 389 -8.36 19.80 21.89
CA GLY A 389 -7.01 19.30 21.64
C GLY A 389 -6.07 19.39 22.86
N ARG A 390 -6.60 19.80 24.04
CA ARG A 390 -5.79 19.90 25.27
C ARG A 390 -5.66 18.55 25.94
N TYR A 391 -4.48 18.27 26.47
CA TYR A 391 -4.21 17.03 27.17
C TYR A 391 -3.30 17.25 28.38
N ARG A 392 -3.28 16.24 29.28
CA ARG A 392 -2.46 16.24 30.48
C ARG A 392 -2.02 14.83 30.83
N ASN A 393 -0.89 14.67 31.50
CA ASN A 393 -0.54 13.42 32.13
C ASN A 393 -1.43 13.17 33.34
N ILE A 394 -2.03 11.99 33.43
CA ILE A 394 -2.76 11.54 34.63
C ILE A 394 -1.87 10.75 35.56
N ILE A 395 -0.84 10.09 35.02
CA ILE A 395 0.25 9.43 35.76
C ILE A 395 1.54 9.55 34.93
N GLU A 396 2.68 9.75 35.59
CA GLU A 396 3.97 9.92 34.94
C GLU A 396 5.08 9.27 35.77
N GLY A 397 6.06 8.64 35.12
CA GLY A 397 7.27 8.11 35.75
C GLY A 397 7.08 6.88 36.62
N GLN A 398 5.93 6.22 36.56
CA GLN A 398 5.58 5.09 37.45
C GLN A 398 5.40 3.76 36.72
N MET A 399 5.19 3.80 35.40
CA MET A 399 5.00 2.62 34.55
C MET A 399 5.32 2.92 33.10
N GLN A 400 5.59 1.87 32.34
CA GLN A 400 5.59 1.87 30.87
C GLN A 400 4.26 1.32 30.39
N ALA A 401 3.21 2.12 30.49
CA ALA A 401 1.90 1.72 30.01
C ALA A 401 1.93 1.50 28.50
N ASN A 402 1.27 0.45 28.01
CA ASN A 402 1.06 0.15 26.60
C ASN A 402 -0.44 0.09 26.32
N GLY A 403 -1.02 -1.04 25.88
CA GLY A 403 -2.45 -1.19 25.67
C GLY A 403 -3.27 -0.97 26.94
N MET A 404 -4.47 -0.44 26.77
CA MET A 404 -5.43 -0.31 27.86
C MET A 404 -6.86 -0.61 27.39
N TYR A 405 -7.77 -0.86 28.34
CA TYR A 405 -9.17 -1.10 28.02
C TYR A 405 -10.09 -0.61 29.14
N PRO A 406 -11.29 -0.06 28.83
CA PRO A 406 -12.29 0.28 29.85
C PRO A 406 -12.67 -0.93 30.69
N TYR A 407 -12.78 -0.74 31.99
CA TYR A 407 -13.06 -1.80 32.94
C TYR A 407 -14.11 -1.38 33.97
N LYS A 408 -14.35 -2.24 34.93
CA LYS A 408 -15.35 -2.04 35.97
C LYS A 408 -15.23 -0.70 36.67
N ASN A 409 -16.37 -0.15 37.08
CA ASN A 409 -16.46 1.13 37.80
C ASN A 409 -15.86 2.35 37.08
N GLY A 410 -15.79 2.32 35.74
CA GLY A 410 -15.19 3.38 34.95
C GLY A 410 -13.67 3.46 35.05
N ASN A 411 -13.01 2.41 35.56
CA ASN A 411 -11.57 2.28 35.59
C ASN A 411 -11.03 1.79 34.24
N LEU A 412 -9.73 1.70 34.13
CA LEU A 412 -8.98 1.14 32.99
C LEU A 412 -8.19 -0.09 33.46
N LEU A 413 -8.16 -1.14 32.65
CA LEU A 413 -7.07 -2.12 32.69
C LEU A 413 -5.92 -1.57 31.84
N VAL A 414 -4.70 -1.64 32.33
CA VAL A 414 -3.51 -1.09 31.69
C VAL A 414 -2.40 -2.13 31.69
N CYS A 415 -1.86 -2.43 30.53
CA CYS A 415 -0.67 -3.23 30.35
C CYS A 415 0.55 -2.41 30.76
N ASP A 416 1.17 -2.68 31.91
CA ASP A 416 2.44 -2.10 32.33
C ASP A 416 3.58 -3.00 31.83
N MET A 417 4.05 -2.72 30.63
CA MET A 417 4.99 -3.55 29.89
C MET A 417 6.29 -3.79 30.67
N MET A 418 6.95 -2.72 31.14
CA MET A 418 8.21 -2.80 31.89
C MET A 418 8.00 -3.15 33.37
N GLY A 419 6.77 -3.06 33.85
CA GLY A 419 6.39 -3.52 35.19
C GLY A 419 5.99 -4.98 35.26
N HIS A 420 5.99 -5.70 34.12
CA HIS A 420 5.64 -7.12 34.00
C HIS A 420 4.27 -7.44 34.61
N ARG A 421 3.27 -6.57 34.36
CA ARG A 421 1.96 -6.69 35.04
C ARG A 421 0.84 -6.01 34.25
N ILE A 422 -0.38 -6.40 34.59
CA ILE A 422 -1.58 -5.68 34.22
C ILE A 422 -2.20 -5.09 35.49
N VAL A 423 -2.48 -3.80 35.45
CA VAL A 423 -3.05 -3.07 36.59
C VAL A 423 -4.46 -2.57 36.30
N GLU A 424 -5.29 -2.46 37.33
CA GLU A 424 -6.50 -1.67 37.31
C GLU A 424 -6.18 -0.26 37.80
N MET A 425 -6.51 0.76 37.02
CA MET A 425 -6.19 2.15 37.27
C MET A 425 -7.45 3.03 37.07
N THR A 426 -7.65 4.02 37.94
CA THR A 426 -8.70 5.01 37.71
C THR A 426 -8.34 5.94 36.55
N THR A 427 -9.34 6.61 35.98
CA THR A 427 -9.14 7.68 34.97
C THR A 427 -8.41 8.90 35.51
N THR A 428 -8.16 8.97 36.82
CA THR A 428 -7.34 10.02 37.46
C THR A 428 -5.89 9.59 37.70
N GLY A 429 -5.50 8.40 37.22
CA GLY A 429 -4.12 7.88 37.29
C GLY A 429 -3.78 7.14 38.61
N LYS A 430 -4.76 6.87 39.49
CA LYS A 430 -4.52 6.08 40.69
C LYS A 430 -4.56 4.59 40.37
N VAL A 431 -3.44 3.89 40.57
CA VAL A 431 -3.41 2.42 40.52
C VAL A 431 -4.22 1.84 41.69
N VAL A 432 -5.25 1.07 41.36
CA VAL A 432 -6.16 0.44 42.34
C VAL A 432 -5.56 -0.87 42.84
N ARG A 433 -5.12 -1.73 41.92
CA ARG A 433 -4.51 -3.02 42.22
C ARG A 433 -3.74 -3.58 41.04
N VAL A 434 -2.85 -4.51 41.31
CA VAL A 434 -2.29 -5.40 40.28
C VAL A 434 -3.31 -6.53 40.05
N VAL A 435 -3.67 -6.73 38.77
CA VAL A 435 -4.64 -7.76 38.37
C VAL A 435 -3.93 -9.05 37.97
N VAL A 436 -2.83 -8.91 37.18
CA VAL A 436 -1.98 -10.02 36.75
C VAL A 436 -0.54 -9.58 36.81
N ASN A 437 0.35 -10.45 37.30
CA ASN A 437 1.81 -10.25 37.23
C ASN A 437 2.56 -11.57 37.00
N SER A 438 1.87 -12.70 36.87
CA SER A 438 2.53 -13.99 36.71
C SER A 438 1.63 -15.01 35.98
N TYR A 439 2.28 -15.97 35.35
CA TYR A 439 1.70 -17.19 34.80
C TYR A 439 2.63 -18.36 35.12
N ASP A 440 2.05 -19.46 35.59
CA ASP A 440 2.78 -20.68 35.99
C ASP A 440 3.96 -20.39 36.95
N GLY A 441 3.72 -19.51 37.93
CA GLY A 441 4.70 -19.14 38.97
C GLY A 441 5.85 -18.24 38.50
N LYS A 442 5.86 -17.81 37.25
CA LYS A 442 6.85 -16.88 36.71
C LYS A 442 6.19 -15.56 36.31
N PRO A 443 6.91 -14.43 36.33
CA PRO A 443 6.38 -13.17 35.81
C PRO A 443 5.93 -13.30 34.37
N ILE A 444 4.93 -12.51 33.92
CA ILE A 444 4.69 -12.26 32.51
C ILE A 444 5.83 -11.34 31.98
N ASP A 445 6.12 -11.39 30.68
CA ASP A 445 7.28 -10.65 30.17
C ASP A 445 6.96 -9.18 29.89
N GLY A 446 6.12 -8.88 28.91
CA GLY A 446 5.79 -7.50 28.56
C GLY A 446 4.41 -7.43 27.91
N PRO A 447 3.32 -7.36 28.72
CA PRO A 447 1.97 -7.31 28.17
C PRO A 447 1.82 -6.07 27.27
N ASN A 448 1.22 -6.29 26.09
CA ASN A 448 1.14 -5.27 25.05
C ASN A 448 -0.30 -4.78 24.89
N ASP A 449 -1.18 -5.50 24.21
CA ASP A 449 -2.55 -5.07 23.94
C ASP A 449 -3.57 -5.96 24.70
N ILE A 450 -4.80 -5.43 24.90
CA ILE A 450 -5.77 -6.01 25.80
C ILE A 450 -7.21 -5.76 25.33
N VAL A 451 -8.08 -6.78 25.46
CA VAL A 451 -9.52 -6.66 25.22
C VAL A 451 -10.32 -7.37 26.31
N VAL A 452 -11.40 -6.76 26.78
CA VAL A 452 -12.28 -7.27 27.84
C VAL A 452 -13.48 -7.99 27.25
N ASP A 453 -13.88 -9.13 27.83
CA ASP A 453 -15.11 -9.83 27.48
C ASP A 453 -16.32 -9.37 28.30
N ALA A 454 -17.52 -9.77 27.88
CA ALA A 454 -18.77 -9.40 28.56
C ALA A 454 -18.94 -10.01 29.98
N LYS A 455 -18.09 -10.99 30.36
CA LYS A 455 -18.11 -11.62 31.67
C LYS A 455 -17.15 -10.95 32.66
N GLY A 456 -16.36 -9.97 32.18
CA GLY A 456 -15.34 -9.29 32.97
C GLY A 456 -14.01 -10.03 33.04
N GLY A 457 -13.82 -11.07 32.22
CA GLY A 457 -12.52 -11.59 31.86
C GLY A 457 -11.87 -10.75 30.76
N PHE A 458 -10.62 -11.04 30.42
CA PHE A 458 -9.92 -10.29 29.39
C PHE A 458 -8.81 -11.12 28.74
N TYR A 459 -8.52 -10.76 27.50
CA TYR A 459 -7.44 -11.32 26.69
C TYR A 459 -6.32 -10.31 26.56
N PHE A 460 -5.07 -10.78 26.55
CA PHE A 460 -3.92 -9.92 26.31
C PHE A 460 -2.82 -10.64 25.52
N THR A 461 -2.03 -9.85 24.81
CA THR A 461 -0.83 -10.30 24.10
C THR A 461 0.42 -9.98 24.91
N ASP A 462 1.41 -10.87 24.83
CA ASP A 462 2.73 -10.71 25.44
C ASP A 462 3.82 -11.03 24.39
N PRO A 463 4.22 -10.05 23.57
CA PRO A 463 5.23 -10.21 22.53
C PRO A 463 6.67 -10.20 23.04
N GLN A 464 6.88 -10.10 24.36
CA GLN A 464 8.21 -10.01 24.98
C GLN A 464 9.04 -8.82 24.50
N PHE A 465 8.43 -7.65 24.31
CA PHE A 465 9.12 -6.42 23.89
C PHE A 465 10.06 -5.83 24.94
N THR A 466 10.20 -6.44 26.10
CA THR A 466 11.09 -5.97 27.15
C THR A 466 12.55 -6.14 26.73
N MET A 467 13.39 -5.23 27.23
CA MET A 467 14.83 -5.19 26.90
C MET A 467 15.68 -6.16 27.74
N GLU A 468 15.09 -6.84 28.70
CA GLU A 468 15.82 -7.83 29.51
C GLU A 468 16.33 -8.97 28.61
N PRO A 469 17.61 -9.35 28.75
CA PRO A 469 18.21 -10.43 27.97
C PRO A 469 17.60 -11.80 28.30
N GLU A 470 17.12 -11.98 29.53
CA GLU A 470 16.45 -13.19 29.99
C GLU A 470 14.95 -12.96 30.04
N LYS A 471 14.20 -13.82 29.37
CA LYS A 471 12.73 -13.82 29.39
C LYS A 471 12.23 -14.75 30.50
N PHE A 472 11.15 -14.35 31.17
CA PHE A 472 10.56 -15.14 32.25
C PHE A 472 9.75 -16.31 31.71
N GLN A 473 8.98 -16.09 30.65
CA GLN A 473 8.16 -17.09 30.01
C GLN A 473 8.91 -17.83 28.90
N SER A 474 8.47 -19.04 28.59
CA SER A 474 9.09 -19.93 27.59
C SER A 474 9.01 -19.41 26.15
N GLY A 475 8.32 -18.30 25.91
CA GLY A 475 8.12 -17.67 24.61
C GLY A 475 6.93 -16.74 24.63
N ARG A 476 6.77 -15.99 23.55
CA ARG A 476 5.68 -15.04 23.34
C ARG A 476 4.34 -15.75 23.48
N GLY A 477 3.35 -15.03 24.01
CA GLY A 477 2.08 -15.64 24.36
C GLY A 477 0.86 -14.79 24.09
N VAL A 478 -0.26 -15.46 24.06
CA VAL A 478 -1.60 -14.91 24.13
C VAL A 478 -2.29 -15.55 25.33
N TYR A 479 -2.88 -14.75 26.18
CA TYR A 479 -3.42 -15.20 27.46
C TYR A 479 -4.87 -14.77 27.63
N TYR A 480 -5.61 -15.54 28.41
CA TYR A 480 -6.93 -15.20 28.96
C TYR A 480 -6.87 -15.16 30.49
N VAL A 481 -7.49 -14.14 31.05
CA VAL A 481 -7.70 -14.02 32.49
C VAL A 481 -9.19 -14.02 32.73
N SER A 482 -9.66 -15.05 33.44
CA SER A 482 -11.06 -15.15 33.79
C SER A 482 -11.43 -14.13 34.90
N ASN A 483 -12.72 -13.85 35.04
CA ASN A 483 -13.21 -12.86 36.02
C ASN A 483 -12.83 -13.16 37.48
N ASP A 484 -12.54 -14.41 37.80
CA ASP A 484 -12.04 -14.87 39.11
C ASP A 484 -10.50 -14.79 39.25
N GLY A 485 -9.81 -14.30 38.19
CA GLY A 485 -8.36 -14.03 38.18
C GLY A 485 -7.49 -15.22 37.76
N LYS A 486 -8.05 -16.31 37.25
CA LYS A 486 -7.27 -17.43 36.71
C LYS A 486 -6.67 -17.04 35.38
N VAL A 487 -5.34 -17.15 35.27
CA VAL A 487 -4.58 -16.90 34.00
C VAL A 487 -4.43 -18.21 33.24
N THR A 488 -4.75 -18.20 31.98
CA THR A 488 -4.61 -19.34 31.05
C THR A 488 -3.86 -18.89 29.80
N ARG A 489 -2.79 -19.60 29.42
CA ARG A 489 -2.14 -19.42 28.14
C ARG A 489 -2.98 -20.11 27.07
N LEU A 490 -3.28 -19.39 25.97
CA LEU A 490 -4.23 -19.85 24.97
C LEU A 490 -3.58 -20.60 23.80
N LEU A 491 -2.34 -20.28 23.49
CA LEU A 491 -1.59 -20.82 22.38
C LEU A 491 -0.21 -21.28 22.83
N GLU A 492 0.37 -22.20 22.07
CA GLU A 492 1.75 -22.65 22.30
C GLU A 492 2.74 -21.46 22.29
N PRO A 493 3.85 -21.55 23.03
CA PRO A 493 4.89 -20.54 23.01
C PRO A 493 5.35 -20.24 21.59
N ASN A 494 5.47 -18.97 21.25
CA ASN A 494 5.88 -18.51 19.92
C ASN A 494 4.95 -18.96 18.76
N ALA A 495 3.66 -19.22 19.06
CA ALA A 495 2.67 -19.45 18.02
C ALA A 495 2.52 -18.25 17.04
N PHE A 496 2.87 -17.06 17.50
CA PHE A 496 3.07 -15.86 16.73
C PHE A 496 4.51 -15.37 16.91
N ALA A 497 5.12 -14.82 15.86
CA ALA A 497 6.44 -14.22 15.97
C ALA A 497 6.42 -12.97 16.88
N MET A 498 5.34 -12.17 16.79
CA MET A 498 5.17 -10.96 17.59
C MET A 498 3.68 -10.60 17.72
N PRO A 499 2.92 -11.33 18.58
CA PRO A 499 1.50 -11.05 18.77
C PRO A 499 1.31 -9.63 19.31
N ASN A 500 0.49 -8.81 18.64
CA ASN A 500 0.29 -7.42 19.00
C ASN A 500 -1.20 -7.13 19.19
N GLY A 501 -1.87 -6.48 18.23
CA GLY A 501 -3.26 -6.12 18.35
C GLY A 501 -4.18 -7.32 18.61
N ILE A 502 -5.13 -7.15 19.52
CA ILE A 502 -6.10 -8.16 19.93
C ILE A 502 -7.47 -7.54 20.10
N VAL A 503 -8.50 -8.14 19.48
CA VAL A 503 -9.87 -7.62 19.57
C VAL A 503 -10.90 -8.75 19.53
N LEU A 504 -12.03 -8.58 20.24
CA LEU A 504 -13.18 -9.48 20.19
C LEU A 504 -14.23 -8.99 19.20
N SER A 505 -14.88 -9.93 18.50
CA SER A 505 -16.09 -9.62 17.74
C SER A 505 -17.19 -9.05 18.66
N PRO A 506 -18.13 -8.24 18.12
CA PRO A 506 -19.20 -7.65 18.92
C PRO A 506 -20.08 -8.67 19.67
N ASP A 507 -20.20 -9.88 19.14
CA ASP A 507 -20.94 -10.97 19.79
C ASP A 507 -20.07 -11.80 20.76
N GLY A 508 -18.79 -11.47 20.91
CA GLY A 508 -17.83 -12.11 21.79
C GLY A 508 -17.45 -13.55 21.42
N LYS A 509 -17.77 -13.99 20.19
CA LYS A 509 -17.54 -15.38 19.77
C LYS A 509 -16.26 -15.59 18.97
N THR A 510 -15.64 -14.53 18.50
CA THR A 510 -14.40 -14.58 17.72
C THR A 510 -13.35 -13.66 18.33
N LEU A 511 -12.16 -14.19 18.56
CA LEU A 511 -10.98 -13.44 18.95
C LEU A 511 -10.09 -13.25 17.73
N TYR A 512 -9.77 -11.99 17.41
CA TYR A 512 -8.84 -11.64 16.34
C TYR A 512 -7.50 -11.24 16.92
N ILE A 513 -6.42 -11.72 16.28
CA ILE A 513 -5.03 -11.44 16.69
C ILE A 513 -4.22 -11.16 15.44
N ASN A 514 -3.40 -10.11 15.46
CA ASN A 514 -2.42 -9.86 14.43
C ASN A 514 -0.99 -10.15 14.88
N ASN A 515 -0.06 -10.11 13.93
CA ASN A 515 1.38 -10.22 14.14
C ASN A 515 2.06 -8.94 13.63
N CYS A 516 2.88 -8.29 14.47
CA CYS A 516 3.44 -6.97 14.18
C CYS A 516 4.56 -7.01 13.13
N TYR A 517 5.47 -7.97 13.22
CA TYR A 517 6.64 -8.09 12.38
C TYR A 517 6.85 -9.51 11.90
N ASP A 518 7.42 -9.58 10.70
CA ASP A 518 8.09 -10.72 10.15
C ASP A 518 9.56 -10.32 9.89
N ASP A 519 10.41 -10.40 10.92
CA ASP A 519 11.82 -10.07 10.80
C ASP A 519 12.67 -11.23 11.32
N GLU A 520 13.24 -12.00 10.40
CA GLU A 520 14.15 -13.11 10.69
C GLU A 520 15.35 -12.72 11.56
N SER A 521 15.75 -11.44 11.55
CA SER A 521 16.90 -10.96 12.33
C SER A 521 16.63 -10.90 13.83
N TRP A 522 15.36 -10.89 14.22
CA TRP A 522 14.94 -10.77 15.62
C TRP A 522 14.37 -12.08 16.17
N TYR A 523 13.70 -12.89 15.32
CA TYR A 523 12.99 -14.08 15.76
C TYR A 523 12.93 -15.13 14.64
N PRO A 524 12.97 -16.44 14.98
CA PRO A 524 12.67 -17.48 14.01
C PRO A 524 11.24 -17.29 13.50
N VAL A 525 11.10 -17.06 12.22
CA VAL A 525 9.86 -16.77 11.54
C VAL A 525 8.96 -18.01 11.54
N ASN A 526 7.72 -17.84 11.97
CA ASN A 526 6.65 -18.75 11.62
C ASN A 526 5.85 -18.13 10.48
N SER A 527 6.30 -18.36 9.25
CA SER A 527 5.76 -17.77 8.01
C SER A 527 4.25 -17.97 7.84
N ASP A 528 3.65 -18.97 8.48
CA ASP A 528 2.21 -19.24 8.37
C ASP A 528 1.33 -18.25 9.13
N LYS A 529 1.90 -17.46 10.05
CA LYS A 529 1.16 -16.50 10.86
C LYS A 529 1.45 -15.05 10.53
N ASP A 530 2.48 -14.83 9.75
CA ASP A 530 2.95 -13.50 9.40
C ASP A 530 2.05 -12.88 8.32
N ASN A 531 1.89 -11.56 8.40
CA ASN A 531 1.09 -10.77 7.46
C ASN A 531 -0.41 -11.14 7.39
N HIS A 532 -0.91 -11.84 8.39
CA HIS A 532 -2.32 -12.20 8.47
C HIS A 532 -2.95 -11.76 9.79
N ILE A 533 -4.23 -11.44 9.73
CA ILE A 533 -5.09 -11.43 10.91
C ILE A 533 -5.61 -12.85 11.09
N TRP A 534 -5.44 -13.41 12.28
CA TRP A 534 -5.96 -14.71 12.65
C TRP A 534 -7.23 -14.58 13.46
N ALA A 535 -8.22 -15.42 13.17
CA ALA A 535 -9.46 -15.53 13.92
C ALA A 535 -9.54 -16.88 14.64
N TYR A 536 -9.99 -16.85 15.88
CA TYR A 536 -10.20 -18.02 16.73
C TYR A 536 -11.62 -18.01 17.28
N ASP A 537 -12.25 -19.17 17.36
CA ASP A 537 -13.53 -19.31 18.05
C ASP A 537 -13.31 -19.25 19.56
N VAL A 538 -14.13 -18.46 20.26
CA VAL A 538 -14.10 -18.28 21.70
C VAL A 538 -15.01 -19.32 22.37
N ASN A 539 -14.44 -20.15 23.22
CA ASN A 539 -15.17 -21.15 23.99
C ASN A 539 -15.86 -20.54 25.23
N PRO A 540 -16.88 -21.19 25.80
CA PRO A 540 -17.59 -20.67 26.99
C PRO A 540 -16.73 -20.39 28.20
N ASP A 541 -15.58 -21.07 28.34
CA ASP A 541 -14.61 -20.90 29.43
C ASP A 541 -13.54 -19.84 29.15
N GLY A 542 -13.62 -19.15 27.99
CA GLY A 542 -12.67 -18.15 27.56
C GLY A 542 -11.45 -18.69 26.80
N THR A 543 -11.31 -20.01 26.69
CA THR A 543 -10.29 -20.61 25.83
C THR A 543 -10.64 -20.39 24.34
N ILE A 544 -9.70 -20.66 23.45
CA ILE A 544 -9.91 -20.47 22.01
C ILE A 544 -9.64 -21.76 21.24
N SER A 545 -10.28 -21.89 20.07
CA SER A 545 -10.16 -23.03 19.17
C SER A 545 -10.30 -22.63 17.71
N ASN A 546 -10.14 -23.57 16.79
CA ASN A 546 -10.39 -23.39 15.35
C ASN A 546 -9.69 -22.18 14.73
N GLY A 547 -8.38 -22.02 15.01
CA GLY A 547 -7.57 -20.93 14.45
C GLY A 547 -7.54 -20.97 12.92
N ARG A 548 -7.83 -19.83 12.28
CA ARG A 548 -7.88 -19.68 10.83
C ARG A 548 -7.38 -18.32 10.38
N LYS A 549 -6.78 -18.27 9.20
CA LYS A 549 -6.48 -17.00 8.52
C LYS A 549 -7.80 -16.29 8.24
N PHE A 550 -7.92 -15.07 8.73
CA PHE A 550 -9.11 -14.24 8.53
C PHE A 550 -8.92 -13.24 7.39
N ALA A 551 -7.84 -12.49 7.42
CA ALA A 551 -7.52 -11.49 6.41
C ALA A 551 -6.02 -11.43 6.13
N THR A 552 -5.65 -11.02 4.93
CA THR A 552 -4.27 -10.77 4.53
C THR A 552 -3.99 -9.28 4.54
N LEU A 553 -2.94 -8.88 5.25
CA LEU A 553 -2.51 -7.50 5.37
C LEU A 553 -1.64 -7.10 4.18
N LEU A 554 -1.86 -5.91 3.64
CA LEU A 554 -0.98 -5.31 2.66
C LEU A 554 0.37 -4.97 3.28
N LEU A 555 1.43 -5.30 2.56
CA LEU A 555 2.80 -5.08 2.98
C LEU A 555 3.39 -3.84 2.30
N THR A 556 4.25 -3.12 3.00
CA THR A 556 5.09 -2.07 2.44
C THR A 556 6.55 -2.32 2.78
N GLU A 557 7.45 -1.59 2.14
CA GLU A 557 8.85 -1.59 2.57
C GLU A 557 8.93 -1.26 4.05
N ASN A 558 9.78 -2.00 4.75
CA ASN A 558 9.88 -1.86 6.20
C ASN A 558 10.41 -0.46 6.53
N VAL A 559 9.55 0.39 7.11
CA VAL A 559 9.87 1.77 7.49
C VAL A 559 10.99 1.88 8.53
N LEU A 560 11.33 0.78 9.20
CA LEU A 560 12.45 0.70 10.14
C LEU A 560 13.80 0.46 9.44
N LYS A 561 13.87 0.64 8.11
CA LYS A 561 15.07 0.41 7.28
C LYS A 561 15.62 -1.02 7.39
N ARG A 562 14.78 -1.98 7.71
CA ARG A 562 15.12 -3.40 7.73
C ARG A 562 14.86 -4.00 6.35
N LYS A 563 15.57 -5.08 6.02
CA LYS A 563 15.35 -5.78 4.75
C LYS A 563 13.95 -6.41 4.71
N GLY A 564 13.30 -6.29 3.58
CA GLY A 564 12.02 -6.93 3.32
C GLY A 564 10.82 -6.01 3.49
N ARG A 565 9.65 -6.57 3.26
CA ARG A 565 8.35 -5.89 3.38
C ARG A 565 7.65 -6.37 4.66
N SER A 566 6.91 -5.49 5.29
CA SER A 566 6.14 -5.79 6.50
C SER A 566 4.80 -5.03 6.49
N SER A 567 3.80 -5.57 7.15
CA SER A 567 2.57 -4.84 7.43
C SER A 567 2.77 -3.82 8.55
N GLY A 568 3.66 -4.11 9.51
CA GLY A 568 3.78 -3.36 10.75
C GLY A 568 2.44 -3.28 11.48
N ALA A 569 1.66 -4.38 11.45
CA ALA A 569 0.35 -4.42 12.08
C ALA A 569 0.50 -4.28 13.59
N ASP A 570 -0.16 -3.26 14.15
CA ASP A 570 -0.08 -2.89 15.55
C ASP A 570 -1.47 -2.96 16.20
N GLY A 571 -1.99 -1.90 16.77
CA GLY A 571 -3.31 -1.94 17.38
C GLY A 571 -4.45 -2.18 16.41
N MET A 572 -5.56 -2.73 16.91
CA MET A 572 -6.80 -2.99 16.17
C MET A 572 -8.03 -2.50 16.92
N THR A 573 -9.07 -2.16 16.17
CA THR A 573 -10.42 -1.94 16.70
C THR A 573 -11.48 -2.50 15.76
N ILE A 574 -12.72 -2.57 16.22
CA ILE A 574 -13.84 -3.17 15.48
C ILE A 574 -15.08 -2.29 15.61
N ASP A 575 -15.91 -2.24 14.58
CA ASP A 575 -17.22 -1.61 14.66
C ASP A 575 -18.33 -2.62 14.98
N LYS A 576 -19.54 -2.14 15.24
CA LYS A 576 -20.71 -3.00 15.56
C LYS A 576 -21.14 -3.89 14.40
N ALA A 577 -20.79 -3.54 13.18
CA ALA A 577 -21.06 -4.37 12.01
C ALA A 577 -20.02 -5.49 11.83
N GLY A 578 -18.91 -5.44 12.60
CA GLY A 578 -17.84 -6.42 12.55
C GLY A 578 -16.72 -6.09 11.57
N ASN A 579 -16.65 -4.86 11.05
CA ASN A 579 -15.49 -4.44 10.26
C ASN A 579 -14.30 -4.21 11.19
N LEU A 580 -13.14 -4.79 10.82
CA LEU A 580 -11.87 -4.61 11.52
C LEU A 580 -11.09 -3.43 10.94
N TYR A 581 -10.50 -2.65 11.82
CA TYR A 581 -9.62 -1.53 11.52
C TYR A 581 -8.26 -1.82 12.14
N VAL A 582 -7.22 -1.88 11.33
CA VAL A 582 -5.87 -2.31 11.72
C VAL A 582 -4.88 -1.20 11.44
N ALA A 583 -4.18 -0.72 12.45
CA ALA A 583 -3.05 0.19 12.30
C ALA A 583 -1.89 -0.56 11.64
N THR A 584 -1.37 -0.01 10.55
CA THR A 584 -0.26 -0.62 9.79
C THR A 584 0.67 0.45 9.23
N PHE A 585 1.83 0.06 8.73
CA PHE A 585 2.72 1.00 8.04
C PHE A 585 2.10 1.66 6.79
N TYR A 586 1.09 1.07 6.19
CA TYR A 586 0.36 1.64 5.05
C TYR A 586 -0.72 2.67 5.46
N GLY A 587 -1.04 2.77 6.73
CA GLY A 587 -2.21 3.49 7.24
C GLY A 587 -3.15 2.54 7.98
N VAL A 588 -4.42 2.91 8.13
CA VAL A 588 -5.42 2.02 8.74
C VAL A 588 -6.05 1.16 7.66
N GLN A 589 -5.74 -0.12 7.64
CA GLN A 589 -6.38 -1.08 6.74
C GLN A 589 -7.72 -1.54 7.31
N ILE A 590 -8.74 -1.60 6.46
CA ILE A 590 -10.10 -1.97 6.84
C ILE A 590 -10.48 -3.28 6.17
N PHE A 591 -11.05 -4.21 6.94
CA PHE A 591 -11.55 -5.49 6.47
C PHE A 591 -13.01 -5.68 6.90
N ASN A 592 -13.85 -6.21 6.01
CA ASN A 592 -15.22 -6.53 6.34
C ASN A 592 -15.35 -7.79 7.22
N PRO A 593 -16.53 -8.16 7.72
CA PRO A 593 -16.73 -9.35 8.56
C PRO A 593 -16.35 -10.69 7.93
N LYS A 594 -16.10 -10.72 6.62
CA LYS A 594 -15.63 -11.92 5.91
C LYS A 594 -14.12 -11.96 5.77
N GLY A 595 -13.40 -10.92 6.20
CA GLY A 595 -11.95 -10.77 6.02
C GLY A 595 -11.56 -10.20 4.64
N GLU A 596 -12.53 -9.74 3.85
CA GLU A 596 -12.28 -9.12 2.55
C GLU A 596 -11.78 -7.67 2.77
N PHE A 597 -10.75 -7.29 2.03
CA PHE A 597 -10.18 -5.95 2.08
C PHE A 597 -11.17 -4.90 1.56
N VAL A 598 -11.36 -3.82 2.33
CA VAL A 598 -12.27 -2.72 1.98
C VAL A 598 -11.54 -1.47 1.52
N GLY A 599 -10.41 -1.15 2.14
CA GLY A 599 -9.63 0.04 1.79
C GLY A 599 -8.68 0.48 2.90
N ILE A 600 -8.06 1.65 2.70
CA ILE A 600 -7.07 2.22 3.62
C ILE A 600 -7.47 3.65 3.97
N ILE A 601 -7.41 4.00 5.26
CA ILE A 601 -7.36 5.38 5.71
C ILE A 601 -5.89 5.79 5.74
N ASN A 602 -5.50 6.68 4.84
CA ASN A 602 -4.14 7.20 4.80
C ASN A 602 -3.93 8.31 5.83
N LEU A 603 -2.76 8.33 6.46
CA LEU A 603 -2.37 9.31 7.46
C LEU A 603 -1.04 9.97 7.09
N PRO A 604 -0.81 11.21 7.54
CA PRO A 604 0.48 11.88 7.34
C PRO A 604 1.67 11.21 8.05
N SER A 605 1.40 10.37 9.08
CA SER A 605 2.40 9.51 9.72
C SER A 605 1.75 8.16 10.03
N PHE A 606 2.57 7.09 10.17
CA PHE A 606 1.98 5.76 10.35
C PHE A 606 1.21 5.65 11.68
N PRO A 607 0.02 5.04 11.67
CA PRO A 607 -0.74 4.78 12.87
C PRO A 607 -0.10 3.68 13.71
N VAL A 608 -0.20 3.83 15.02
CA VAL A 608 0.25 2.83 16.00
C VAL A 608 -0.94 2.07 16.57
N ASN A 609 -1.96 2.79 17.04
CA ASN A 609 -3.17 2.17 17.60
C ASN A 609 -4.38 3.09 17.38
N LEU A 610 -5.60 2.59 17.62
CA LEU A 610 -6.83 3.29 17.30
C LEU A 610 -8.02 2.84 18.16
N CYS A 611 -8.99 3.73 18.32
CA CYS A 611 -10.27 3.41 18.97
C CYS A 611 -11.39 4.29 18.43
N PHE A 612 -12.62 3.80 18.54
CA PHE A 612 -13.79 4.62 18.32
C PHE A 612 -14.11 5.49 19.55
N GLY A 613 -14.70 6.66 19.32
CA GLY A 613 -15.10 7.60 20.36
C GLY A 613 -16.20 8.54 19.92
N ASP A 614 -16.36 9.61 20.68
CA ASP A 614 -17.49 10.54 20.75
C ASP A 614 -18.78 9.87 21.27
N ASP A 615 -19.82 10.66 21.55
CA ASP A 615 -21.06 10.17 22.14
C ASP A 615 -21.80 9.17 21.24
N ASP A 616 -21.60 9.28 19.93
CA ASP A 616 -22.21 8.41 18.93
C ASP A 616 -21.29 7.27 18.48
N MET A 617 -20.07 7.18 19.04
CA MET A 617 -19.07 6.18 18.71
C MET A 617 -18.75 6.08 17.20
N LYS A 618 -18.83 7.17 16.46
CA LYS A 618 -18.58 7.22 15.01
C LYS A 618 -17.34 8.02 14.62
N THR A 619 -16.56 8.45 15.57
CA THR A 619 -15.25 9.04 15.30
C THR A 619 -14.16 8.02 15.61
N LEU A 620 -13.35 7.72 14.62
CA LEU A 620 -12.15 6.90 14.81
C LEU A 620 -10.99 7.82 15.20
N TYR A 621 -10.50 7.64 16.43
CA TYR A 621 -9.28 8.28 16.94
C TYR A 621 -8.10 7.38 16.67
N ILE A 622 -7.00 7.96 16.19
CA ILE A 622 -5.82 7.24 15.74
C ILE A 622 -4.61 7.89 16.39
N VAL A 623 -3.90 7.15 17.21
CA VAL A 623 -2.61 7.59 17.77
C VAL A 623 -1.48 7.17 16.83
N SER A 624 -0.53 8.08 16.65
CA SER A 624 0.51 7.98 15.64
C SER A 624 1.78 8.67 16.13
N LEU A 625 2.68 7.90 16.76
CA LEU A 625 3.88 8.45 17.38
C LEU A 625 3.56 9.61 18.36
N SER A 626 4.00 10.81 18.05
CA SER A 626 3.76 12.01 18.86
C SER A 626 2.45 12.76 18.54
N LYS A 627 1.56 12.17 17.73
CA LYS A 627 0.36 12.84 17.24
C LYS A 627 -0.90 12.03 17.48
N VAL A 628 -2.02 12.73 17.58
CA VAL A 628 -3.36 12.13 17.61
C VAL A 628 -4.17 12.68 16.46
N TYR A 629 -4.73 11.80 15.66
CA TYR A 629 -5.62 12.13 14.56
C TYR A 629 -7.04 11.62 14.83
N ARG A 630 -8.00 12.13 14.07
CA ARG A 630 -9.35 11.58 14.02
C ARG A 630 -9.91 11.61 12.60
N ILE A 631 -10.88 10.75 12.34
CA ILE A 631 -11.68 10.76 11.12
C ILE A 631 -13.11 10.33 11.45
N ARG A 632 -14.11 10.96 10.79
CA ARG A 632 -15.52 10.54 10.92
C ARG A 632 -15.76 9.29 10.08
N THR A 633 -16.57 8.40 10.64
CA THR A 633 -17.06 7.20 9.96
C THR A 633 -18.59 7.18 9.93
N ASN A 634 -19.17 6.38 9.03
CA ASN A 634 -20.59 6.05 9.04
C ASN A 634 -20.91 4.95 10.08
N MET A 635 -19.87 4.20 10.49
CA MET A 635 -19.99 3.02 11.35
C MET A 635 -19.90 3.42 12.83
N GLU A 636 -20.67 2.72 13.65
CA GLU A 636 -20.61 2.84 15.11
C GLU A 636 -19.61 1.82 15.65
N GLY A 637 -18.57 2.30 16.35
CA GLY A 637 -17.57 1.46 16.96
C GLY A 637 -18.13 0.58 18.09
N PHE A 638 -17.47 -0.55 18.30
CA PHE A 638 -17.79 -1.46 19.40
C PHE A 638 -16.72 -1.41 20.48
N VAL A 639 -17.15 -1.19 21.71
CA VAL A 639 -16.32 -1.30 22.93
C VAL A 639 -17.16 -2.02 24.00
N GLN A 640 -16.58 -3.04 24.62
CA GLN A 640 -17.23 -3.72 25.73
C GLN A 640 -17.02 -2.89 27.01
N TYR A 641 -18.01 -2.15 27.41
CA TYR A 641 -18.05 -1.51 28.72
C TYR A 641 -18.69 -2.46 29.75
N LEU A 642 -18.15 -2.49 30.98
CA LEU A 642 -18.62 -3.31 32.10
C LEU A 642 -19.23 -2.47 33.23
#